data_231d8e6555007fcc6dfcff944c036ce2
#
_entry.id   231d8e6555007fcc6dfcff944c036ce2
#
_cell.length_a   1.000
_cell.length_b   1.000
_cell.length_c   1.000
_cell.angle_alpha   90.00
_cell.angle_beta   90.00
_cell.angle_gamma   90.00
#
_symmetry.space_group_name_H-M   'P 1'
#
loop_
_entity.id
_entity.type
_entity.pdbx_description
1 polymer ?
#
loop_
_entity_poly.entity_id
_entity_poly.type
_entity_poly.pdbx_seq_one_letter_code
_entity_poly.pdbx_strand_id
1 'polypeptide(L)'
;MIIIGSGGREQALAWACRRHGHGAEILVNPTDDELSAADLIIPGPEAALVAGIAERCATLGVPCFGPTVENARLESSKGFSRDLASQLGIPGPTWARFEIGQIDEALTWWRHLGRPIVVKQDGLAAGKGVHLPDDDDTTIETISTVGGLGPFVLEERLTGPECSLLALCDGRTAIALPVAQDHKRIGEGDTGPNTGGMGAYAPAPIPHDPSDLLATFIDPILRHLEASGSPYIGVLYAGLMLTHDGPRLIEYNCRFGDPEAQAILPLVATDLAQLLLIASTGGFGEATDRLVQTVDGAACTVVAAAPGYPESPELGARIISTTFTDVAIAGPSLDDDNSVLFPAAVSADGYVTGGRVLSVTGIGPDLAEARLRAYDALAGIAFDGMQLRRDIGWRAPGAGLRSYADTGVDIDEGNRAVAAMRDAVSRTHGPSVLRGVGAFGGVIDLSAAAGMVEPVLVASTDGVGTKVELAARLGSVRGIGADIVNHCIDDVLVQSARPLFFLDYIAASHLDADVVADVVTGMAEACEAAGCALLGGETAEMPGVYEIGAFDVAGTLIGIAERSRLLPHADLNEGDVLIGIASSGPHTNGYSFLRRLFQWFPMDAIPAGFDRPLGETLLEPHRSYLPLLGPLLDGPYGTKVKALAHITGGGLPENLPRVLPDGLAARIQLGSWPISPLFELVQTLTPGVSEHERHRMLNMGI
;
A
#
# COMPACT_ATOMS: atom_id res chain seq x y z
N MET A 1 -33.20 14.81 28.51
CA MET A 1 -33.21 14.67 27.05
C MET A 1 -33.23 13.20 26.63
N ILE A 2 -33.74 12.90 25.44
CA ILE A 2 -33.76 11.55 24.88
C ILE A 2 -32.95 11.49 23.62
N ILE A 3 -32.07 10.46 23.54
CA ILE A 3 -31.28 10.12 22.36
C ILE A 3 -31.91 8.86 21.75
N ILE A 4 -32.33 8.93 20.49
CA ILE A 4 -33.01 7.81 19.83
C ILE A 4 -31.96 6.92 19.14
N GLY A 5 -31.95 5.62 19.44
CA GLY A 5 -31.10 4.61 18.88
C GLY A 5 -30.48 3.68 19.92
N SER A 6 -29.43 2.93 19.58
CA SER A 6 -28.82 1.97 20.52
C SER A 6 -27.34 1.70 20.25
N GLY A 7 -26.74 2.39 19.26
CA GLY A 7 -25.35 2.14 18.83
C GLY A 7 -24.28 2.91 19.61
N GLY A 8 -23.03 2.76 19.22
CA GLY A 8 -21.88 3.44 19.82
C GLY A 8 -21.96 4.96 19.74
N ARG A 9 -22.50 5.49 18.63
CA ARG A 9 -22.77 6.91 18.44
C ARG A 9 -23.71 7.46 19.49
N GLU A 10 -24.84 6.79 19.76
CA GLU A 10 -25.82 7.20 20.76
C GLU A 10 -25.22 7.17 22.17
N GLN A 11 -24.39 6.17 22.44
CA GLN A 11 -23.63 6.10 23.70
C GLN A 11 -22.64 7.26 23.84
N ALA A 12 -21.94 7.63 22.77
CA ALA A 12 -21.04 8.78 22.79
C ALA A 12 -21.76 10.11 23.00
N LEU A 13 -22.91 10.30 22.39
CA LEU A 13 -23.79 11.46 22.61
C LEU A 13 -24.26 11.53 24.05
N ALA A 14 -24.75 10.42 24.61
CA ALA A 14 -25.19 10.35 25.99
C ALA A 14 -24.06 10.64 26.98
N TRP A 15 -22.89 10.08 26.75
CA TRP A 15 -21.69 10.31 27.53
C TRP A 15 -21.27 11.80 27.49
N ALA A 16 -21.23 12.42 26.30
CA ALA A 16 -20.86 13.83 26.14
C ALA A 16 -21.86 14.79 26.85
N CYS A 17 -23.14 14.47 26.85
CA CYS A 17 -24.14 15.23 27.58
C CYS A 17 -24.02 15.04 29.12
N ARG A 18 -23.86 13.79 29.56
CA ARG A 18 -23.78 13.43 30.99
C ARG A 18 -22.58 14.06 31.70
N ARG A 19 -21.44 14.17 31.01
CA ARG A 19 -20.21 14.77 31.59
C ARG A 19 -20.38 16.26 31.97
N HIS A 20 -21.37 16.94 31.37
CA HIS A 20 -21.76 18.31 31.72
C HIS A 20 -22.96 18.38 32.71
N GLY A 21 -23.34 17.24 33.28
CA GLY A 21 -24.40 17.17 34.32
C GLY A 21 -25.82 17.04 33.78
N HIS A 22 -25.99 16.86 32.46
CA HIS A 22 -27.33 16.67 31.87
C HIS A 22 -27.81 15.22 31.95
N GLY A 23 -29.10 15.03 32.25
CA GLY A 23 -29.77 13.74 32.17
C GLY A 23 -29.98 13.34 30.70
N ALA A 24 -29.33 12.27 30.25
CA ALA A 24 -29.51 11.73 28.90
C ALA A 24 -29.93 10.26 28.96
N GLU A 25 -31.05 9.94 28.32
CA GLU A 25 -31.58 8.58 28.20
C GLU A 25 -31.54 8.12 26.76
N ILE A 26 -31.21 6.86 26.53
CA ILE A 26 -31.14 6.26 25.20
C ILE A 26 -32.35 5.34 25.03
N LEU A 27 -33.18 5.62 24.02
CA LEU A 27 -34.42 4.86 23.73
C LEU A 27 -34.46 4.49 22.23
N VAL A 28 -34.92 3.28 21.92
CA VAL A 28 -35.01 2.83 20.52
C VAL A 28 -36.31 3.29 19.83
N ASN A 29 -37.43 3.16 20.49
CA ASN A 29 -38.77 3.53 19.95
C ASN A 29 -39.59 4.25 21.04
N PRO A 30 -39.25 5.53 21.36
CA PRO A 30 -39.95 6.23 22.41
C PRO A 30 -41.41 6.47 22.07
N THR A 31 -42.28 6.37 23.10
CA THR A 31 -43.69 6.73 23.04
C THR A 31 -43.88 8.25 23.01
N ASP A 32 -45.11 8.75 22.68
CA ASP A 32 -45.37 10.18 22.69
C ASP A 32 -45.31 10.77 24.10
N ASP A 33 -45.66 9.99 25.12
CA ASP A 33 -45.54 10.41 26.51
C ASP A 33 -44.09 10.60 26.94
N GLU A 34 -43.21 9.66 26.56
CA GLU A 34 -41.76 9.77 26.82
C GLU A 34 -41.14 10.96 26.07
N LEU A 35 -41.48 11.15 24.78
CA LEU A 35 -41.05 12.30 24.01
C LEU A 35 -41.47 13.62 24.63
N SER A 36 -42.76 13.70 25.03
CA SER A 36 -43.32 14.91 25.61
C SER A 36 -42.71 15.28 26.98
N ALA A 37 -42.14 14.32 27.68
CA ALA A 37 -41.45 14.53 28.95
C ALA A 37 -39.98 15.02 28.82
N ALA A 38 -39.46 15.05 27.57
CA ALA A 38 -38.08 15.44 27.33
C ALA A 38 -37.93 16.94 26.97
N ASP A 39 -36.84 17.55 27.36
CA ASP A 39 -36.48 18.93 26.98
C ASP A 39 -35.86 19.01 25.58
N LEU A 40 -35.27 17.92 25.11
CA LEU A 40 -34.62 17.83 23.80
C LEU A 40 -34.59 16.39 23.30
N ILE A 41 -34.87 16.20 22.02
CA ILE A 41 -34.74 14.93 21.31
C ILE A 41 -33.62 14.99 20.33
N ILE A 42 -32.74 13.96 20.33
CA ILE A 42 -31.59 13.82 19.43
C ILE A 42 -31.72 12.48 18.69
N PRO A 43 -32.14 12.47 17.41
CA PRO A 43 -32.15 11.25 16.61
C PRO A 43 -30.75 10.80 16.26
N GLY A 44 -30.41 9.54 16.56
CA GLY A 44 -29.13 8.94 16.19
C GLY A 44 -29.16 8.34 14.78
N PRO A 45 -29.98 7.31 14.48
CA PRO A 45 -30.00 6.66 13.18
C PRO A 45 -30.85 7.41 12.15
N GLU A 46 -30.46 7.33 10.89
CA GLU A 46 -31.16 7.90 9.75
C GLU A 46 -32.61 7.40 9.60
N ALA A 47 -32.86 6.16 10.01
CA ALA A 47 -34.22 5.56 9.95
C ALA A 47 -35.25 6.36 10.75
N ALA A 48 -34.87 6.92 11.90
CA ALA A 48 -35.79 7.75 12.72
C ALA A 48 -36.10 9.08 12.03
N LEU A 49 -35.14 9.67 11.31
CA LEU A 49 -35.29 10.91 10.57
C LEU A 49 -36.22 10.73 9.37
N VAL A 50 -36.04 9.67 8.60
CA VAL A 50 -36.86 9.34 7.44
C VAL A 50 -38.30 8.93 7.89
N ALA A 51 -38.42 8.38 9.10
CA ALA A 51 -39.72 8.07 9.69
C ALA A 51 -40.47 9.29 10.23
N GLY A 52 -39.89 10.52 10.19
CA GLY A 52 -40.56 11.76 10.56
C GLY A 52 -40.55 12.09 12.05
N ILE A 53 -39.49 11.74 12.74
CA ILE A 53 -39.38 12.03 14.17
C ILE A 53 -39.37 13.55 14.46
N ALA A 54 -38.79 14.37 13.57
CA ALA A 54 -38.78 15.81 13.72
C ALA A 54 -40.19 16.42 13.66
N GLU A 55 -41.02 15.98 12.71
CA GLU A 55 -42.41 16.38 12.57
C GLU A 55 -43.28 15.89 13.76
N ARG A 56 -42.98 14.68 14.24
CA ARG A 56 -43.65 14.13 15.43
C ARG A 56 -43.34 14.98 16.66
N CYS A 57 -42.06 15.34 16.90
CA CYS A 57 -41.66 16.22 17.99
C CYS A 57 -42.29 17.63 17.86
N ALA A 58 -42.32 18.20 16.66
CA ALA A 58 -42.93 19.48 16.40
C ALA A 58 -44.43 19.47 16.76
N THR A 59 -45.16 18.35 16.46
CA THR A 59 -46.58 18.17 16.85
C THR A 59 -46.76 18.10 18.37
N LEU A 60 -45.79 17.52 19.08
CA LEU A 60 -45.75 17.42 20.55
C LEU A 60 -45.24 18.68 21.23
N GLY A 61 -44.68 19.65 20.48
CA GLY A 61 -44.11 20.86 20.99
C GLY A 61 -42.76 20.66 21.70
N VAL A 62 -42.02 19.62 21.35
CA VAL A 62 -40.71 19.27 21.93
C VAL A 62 -39.60 19.62 20.96
N PRO A 63 -38.52 20.28 21.40
CA PRO A 63 -37.35 20.54 20.57
C PRO A 63 -36.71 19.26 20.05
N CYS A 64 -36.38 19.22 18.74
CA CYS A 64 -35.73 18.09 18.10
C CYS A 64 -34.48 18.60 17.34
N PHE A 65 -33.32 18.09 17.67
CA PHE A 65 -32.11 18.35 16.91
C PHE A 65 -31.94 17.29 15.81
N GLY A 66 -32.74 17.44 14.77
CA GLY A 66 -32.76 16.55 13.59
C GLY A 66 -33.56 17.18 12.46
N PRO A 67 -33.19 16.93 11.19
CA PRO A 67 -33.89 17.49 10.04
C PRO A 67 -35.26 16.86 9.82
N THR A 68 -36.09 17.56 9.06
CA THR A 68 -37.36 17.06 8.55
C THR A 68 -37.18 15.91 7.56
N VAL A 69 -38.21 15.14 7.27
CA VAL A 69 -38.20 14.07 6.27
C VAL A 69 -37.72 14.59 4.91
N GLU A 70 -38.16 15.81 4.52
CA GLU A 70 -37.77 16.41 3.27
C GLU A 70 -36.26 16.69 3.24
N ASN A 71 -35.70 17.25 4.29
CA ASN A 71 -34.26 17.56 4.39
C ASN A 71 -33.40 16.29 4.58
N ALA A 72 -33.92 15.25 5.21
CA ALA A 72 -33.28 13.95 5.33
C ALA A 72 -33.07 13.24 3.97
N ARG A 73 -33.69 13.75 2.90
CA ARG A 73 -33.40 13.30 1.52
C ARG A 73 -31.95 13.52 1.10
N LEU A 74 -31.24 14.42 1.72
CA LEU A 74 -29.79 14.59 1.48
C LEU A 74 -28.99 13.32 1.75
N GLU A 75 -29.43 12.45 2.69
CA GLU A 75 -28.85 11.15 2.95
C GLU A 75 -29.63 10.01 2.26
N SER A 76 -30.98 10.07 2.32
CA SER A 76 -31.83 8.97 1.87
C SER A 76 -31.99 8.85 0.36
N SER A 77 -31.61 9.86 -0.44
CA SER A 77 -31.57 9.81 -1.90
C SER A 77 -30.24 10.35 -2.44
N LYS A 78 -29.43 9.45 -2.98
CA LYS A 78 -28.15 9.81 -3.58
C LYS A 78 -28.34 10.71 -4.80
N GLY A 79 -29.36 10.43 -5.63
CA GLY A 79 -29.72 11.25 -6.78
C GLY A 79 -30.11 12.67 -6.38
N PHE A 80 -31.01 12.83 -5.39
CA PHE A 80 -31.40 14.16 -4.90
C PHE A 80 -30.20 14.94 -4.34
N SER A 81 -29.38 14.29 -3.55
CA SER A 81 -28.16 14.90 -2.98
C SER A 81 -27.21 15.42 -4.07
N ARG A 82 -27.00 14.62 -5.11
CA ARG A 82 -26.14 15.00 -6.25
C ARG A 82 -26.73 16.11 -7.10
N ASP A 83 -28.03 16.06 -7.38
CA ASP A 83 -28.75 17.11 -8.11
C ASP A 83 -28.58 18.45 -7.40
N LEU A 84 -28.87 18.48 -6.09
CA LEU A 84 -28.76 19.70 -5.30
C LEU A 84 -27.31 20.21 -5.21
N ALA A 85 -26.36 19.34 -4.94
CA ALA A 85 -24.94 19.73 -4.90
C ALA A 85 -24.47 20.31 -6.23
N SER A 86 -24.85 19.70 -7.36
CA SER A 86 -24.52 20.20 -8.71
C SER A 86 -25.18 21.55 -9.00
N GLN A 87 -26.45 21.71 -8.63
CA GLN A 87 -27.20 22.98 -8.79
C GLN A 87 -26.53 24.13 -8.03
N LEU A 88 -25.98 23.84 -6.87
CA LEU A 88 -25.33 24.81 -5.99
C LEU A 88 -23.83 25.00 -6.30
N GLY A 89 -23.28 24.29 -7.28
CA GLY A 89 -21.86 24.36 -7.66
C GLY A 89 -20.92 23.77 -6.63
N ILE A 90 -21.39 22.87 -5.79
CA ILE A 90 -20.55 22.18 -4.79
C ILE A 90 -19.65 21.17 -5.49
N PRO A 91 -18.32 21.22 -5.27
CA PRO A 91 -17.37 20.31 -5.92
C PRO A 91 -17.66 18.84 -5.60
N GLY A 92 -17.81 18.00 -6.62
CA GLY A 92 -18.09 16.57 -6.49
C GLY A 92 -17.55 15.77 -7.68
N PRO A 93 -17.78 14.47 -7.74
CA PRO A 93 -17.44 13.64 -8.89
C PRO A 93 -18.30 13.98 -10.11
N THR A 94 -17.83 13.59 -11.29
CA THR A 94 -18.70 13.47 -12.48
C THR A 94 -19.68 12.32 -12.24
N TRP A 95 -20.96 12.53 -12.50
CA TRP A 95 -22.00 11.57 -12.11
C TRP A 95 -23.19 11.54 -13.07
N ALA A 96 -23.96 10.46 -13.02
CA ALA A 96 -25.25 10.35 -13.69
C ALA A 96 -26.20 9.44 -12.89
N ARG A 97 -27.51 9.72 -13.02
CA ARG A 97 -28.60 8.94 -12.41
C ARG A 97 -29.31 8.12 -13.46
N PHE A 98 -29.74 6.92 -13.04
CA PHE A 98 -30.45 5.96 -13.87
C PHE A 98 -31.63 5.40 -13.11
N GLU A 99 -32.73 5.20 -13.83
CA GLU A 99 -33.93 4.49 -13.31
C GLU A 99 -33.74 2.97 -13.41
N ILE A 100 -34.59 2.23 -12.72
CA ILE A 100 -34.57 0.77 -12.77
C ILE A 100 -34.62 0.27 -14.21
N GLY A 101 -33.71 -0.64 -14.58
CA GLY A 101 -33.62 -1.25 -15.90
C GLY A 101 -32.89 -0.44 -16.97
N GLN A 102 -32.43 0.79 -16.71
CA GLN A 102 -31.61 1.60 -17.64
C GLN A 102 -30.14 1.15 -17.68
N ILE A 103 -29.93 -0.14 -17.86
CA ILE A 103 -28.58 -0.74 -17.82
C ILE A 103 -27.75 -0.35 -19.04
N ASP A 104 -28.33 -0.39 -20.24
CA ASP A 104 -27.62 -0.08 -21.49
C ASP A 104 -27.19 1.38 -21.55
N GLU A 105 -28.03 2.31 -21.08
CA GLU A 105 -27.72 3.73 -20.97
C GLU A 105 -26.59 3.96 -19.95
N ALA A 106 -26.63 3.26 -18.80
CA ALA A 106 -25.60 3.34 -17.78
C ALA A 106 -24.25 2.82 -18.27
N LEU A 107 -24.23 1.69 -18.97
CA LEU A 107 -23.03 1.12 -19.60
C LEU A 107 -22.49 2.07 -20.68
N THR A 108 -23.37 2.73 -21.45
CA THR A 108 -22.97 3.69 -22.48
C THR A 108 -22.33 4.91 -21.84
N TRP A 109 -22.93 5.44 -20.78
CA TRP A 109 -22.39 6.57 -20.03
C TRP A 109 -21.02 6.24 -19.42
N TRP A 110 -20.87 5.10 -18.75
CA TRP A 110 -19.59 4.65 -18.18
C TRP A 110 -18.50 4.53 -19.23
N ARG A 111 -18.78 3.89 -20.38
CA ARG A 111 -17.80 3.77 -21.47
C ARG A 111 -17.38 5.14 -22.04
N HIS A 112 -18.32 6.09 -22.09
CA HIS A 112 -18.01 7.46 -22.52
C HIS A 112 -17.15 8.21 -21.50
N LEU A 113 -17.38 8.00 -20.21
CA LEU A 113 -16.57 8.57 -19.14
C LEU A 113 -15.11 8.07 -19.21
N GLY A 114 -14.89 6.81 -19.56
CA GLY A 114 -13.55 6.20 -19.75
C GLY A 114 -12.69 6.15 -18.50
N ARG A 115 -13.31 6.09 -17.30
CA ARG A 115 -12.64 6.08 -16.00
C ARG A 115 -13.30 5.08 -15.06
N PRO A 116 -12.58 4.61 -14.01
CA PRO A 116 -13.20 3.82 -12.94
C PRO A 116 -14.38 4.55 -12.29
N ILE A 117 -15.39 3.80 -11.89
CA ILE A 117 -16.62 4.34 -11.31
C ILE A 117 -16.95 3.72 -9.96
N VAL A 118 -17.83 4.41 -9.24
CA VAL A 118 -18.56 3.92 -8.09
C VAL A 118 -20.02 3.74 -8.49
N VAL A 119 -20.61 2.59 -8.19
CA VAL A 119 -22.04 2.30 -8.40
C VAL A 119 -22.75 2.41 -7.07
N LYS A 120 -23.74 3.30 -6.97
CA LYS A 120 -24.47 3.54 -5.72
C LYS A 120 -25.96 3.29 -5.95
N GLN A 121 -26.57 2.42 -5.13
CA GLN A 121 -28.02 2.28 -5.10
C GLN A 121 -28.64 3.58 -4.55
N ASP A 122 -29.69 4.11 -5.20
CA ASP A 122 -30.41 5.28 -4.71
C ASP A 122 -31.44 4.83 -3.67
N GLY A 123 -31.21 5.23 -2.41
CA GLY A 123 -32.01 4.85 -1.26
C GLY A 123 -31.15 4.52 -0.04
N LEU A 124 -31.82 4.23 1.09
CA LEU A 124 -31.17 3.77 2.30
C LEU A 124 -30.71 2.30 2.13
N ALA A 125 -29.41 2.07 2.20
CA ALA A 125 -28.81 0.74 2.02
C ALA A 125 -27.91 0.31 3.19
N ALA A 126 -27.97 1.00 4.33
CA ALA A 126 -27.20 0.70 5.55
C ALA A 126 -25.70 0.43 5.27
N GLY A 127 -25.08 1.25 4.41
CA GLY A 127 -23.67 1.12 4.02
C GLY A 127 -23.37 0.02 2.98
N LYS A 128 -24.35 -0.79 2.56
CA LYS A 128 -24.19 -1.91 1.61
C LYS A 128 -24.51 -1.57 0.15
N GLY A 129 -24.97 -0.35 -0.13
CA GLY A 129 -25.39 0.07 -1.47
C GLY A 129 -24.30 0.77 -2.30
N VAL A 130 -23.03 0.74 -1.88
CA VAL A 130 -21.91 1.37 -2.58
C VAL A 130 -20.93 0.30 -3.03
N HIS A 131 -20.70 0.21 -4.34
CA HIS A 131 -19.85 -0.79 -4.96
C HIS A 131 -18.72 -0.12 -5.74
N LEU A 132 -17.51 -0.64 -5.60
CA LEU A 132 -16.30 -0.16 -6.26
C LEU A 132 -15.71 -1.30 -7.12
N PRO A 133 -16.23 -1.52 -8.33
CA PRO A 133 -15.68 -2.54 -9.21
C PRO A 133 -14.27 -2.18 -9.67
N ASP A 134 -13.38 -3.19 -9.79
CA ASP A 134 -11.95 -2.98 -10.08
C ASP A 134 -11.58 -3.27 -11.53
N ASP A 135 -12.45 -3.91 -12.31
CA ASP A 135 -12.27 -4.22 -13.72
C ASP A 135 -13.55 -4.07 -14.54
N ASP A 136 -13.45 -4.22 -15.86
CA ASP A 136 -14.58 -4.03 -16.77
C ASP A 136 -15.67 -5.08 -16.58
N ASP A 137 -15.32 -6.34 -16.33
CA ASP A 137 -16.27 -7.43 -16.17
C ASP A 137 -17.07 -7.25 -14.88
N THR A 138 -16.41 -6.98 -13.77
CA THR A 138 -17.06 -6.68 -12.49
C THR A 138 -17.86 -5.38 -12.55
N THR A 139 -17.46 -4.40 -13.35
CA THR A 139 -18.23 -3.17 -13.56
C THR A 139 -19.55 -3.45 -14.28
N ILE A 140 -19.54 -4.24 -15.34
CA ILE A 140 -20.75 -4.63 -16.09
C ILE A 140 -21.70 -5.43 -15.21
N GLU A 141 -21.16 -6.41 -14.46
CA GLU A 141 -21.94 -7.22 -13.53
C GLU A 141 -22.60 -6.36 -12.43
N THR A 142 -21.83 -5.44 -11.84
CA THR A 142 -22.31 -4.54 -10.78
C THR A 142 -23.42 -3.61 -11.28
N ILE A 143 -23.23 -2.95 -12.42
CA ILE A 143 -24.25 -2.09 -13.03
C ILE A 143 -25.52 -2.89 -13.31
N SER A 144 -25.37 -4.11 -13.85
CA SER A 144 -26.51 -4.97 -14.19
C SER A 144 -27.28 -5.40 -12.94
N THR A 145 -26.56 -5.79 -11.89
CA THR A 145 -27.12 -6.26 -10.63
C THR A 145 -27.85 -5.11 -9.90
N VAL A 146 -27.16 -3.99 -9.67
CA VAL A 146 -27.71 -2.84 -8.94
C VAL A 146 -28.86 -2.20 -9.72
N GLY A 147 -28.70 -2.02 -11.04
CA GLY A 147 -29.72 -1.44 -11.92
C GLY A 147 -30.93 -2.30 -12.09
N GLY A 148 -30.83 -3.62 -11.84
CA GLY A 148 -31.99 -4.54 -11.77
C GLY A 148 -32.80 -4.47 -10.46
N LEU A 149 -32.21 -3.91 -9.39
CA LEU A 149 -32.87 -3.81 -8.07
C LEU A 149 -33.61 -2.51 -7.88
N GLY A 150 -33.19 -1.39 -8.47
CA GLY A 150 -33.85 -0.10 -8.28
C GLY A 150 -33.10 1.04 -8.99
N PRO A 151 -33.52 2.31 -8.77
CA PRO A 151 -32.80 3.48 -9.23
C PRO A 151 -31.37 3.51 -8.64
N PHE A 152 -30.42 4.02 -9.42
CA PHE A 152 -29.00 4.04 -9.01
C PHE A 152 -28.24 5.23 -9.62
N VAL A 153 -27.07 5.49 -9.04
CA VAL A 153 -26.17 6.56 -9.46
C VAL A 153 -24.82 5.95 -9.83
N LEU A 154 -24.27 6.37 -10.95
CA LEU A 154 -22.87 6.15 -11.30
C LEU A 154 -22.07 7.42 -11.03
N GLU A 155 -20.95 7.29 -10.40
CA GLU A 155 -20.03 8.38 -10.08
C GLU A 155 -18.61 8.04 -10.52
N GLU A 156 -17.87 9.03 -11.01
CA GLU A 156 -16.42 8.93 -11.18
C GLU A 156 -15.77 8.50 -9.84
N ARG A 157 -14.90 7.49 -9.87
CA ARG A 157 -14.16 7.07 -8.67
C ARG A 157 -13.07 8.09 -8.35
N LEU A 158 -13.29 8.87 -7.30
CA LEU A 158 -12.32 9.82 -6.79
C LEU A 158 -11.17 9.08 -6.08
N THR A 159 -9.99 9.70 -6.06
CA THR A 159 -8.80 9.18 -5.38
C THR A 159 -8.23 10.22 -4.43
N GLY A 160 -7.82 9.79 -3.24
CA GLY A 160 -7.28 10.62 -2.18
C GLY A 160 -7.67 10.11 -0.80
N PRO A 161 -7.18 10.72 0.28
CA PRO A 161 -7.67 10.42 1.62
C PRO A 161 -9.08 10.98 1.83
N GLU A 162 -9.92 10.22 2.52
CA GLU A 162 -11.24 10.68 2.92
C GLU A 162 -11.16 11.47 4.24
N CYS A 163 -12.08 12.40 4.45
CA CYS A 163 -12.31 13.03 5.76
C CYS A 163 -13.78 13.35 5.97
N SER A 164 -14.17 13.48 7.24
CA SER A 164 -15.54 13.68 7.68
C SER A 164 -15.68 15.05 8.35
N LEU A 165 -16.39 15.97 7.68
CA LEU A 165 -16.76 17.27 8.23
C LEU A 165 -18.18 17.18 8.80
N LEU A 166 -18.32 17.26 10.11
CA LEU A 166 -19.61 17.30 10.79
C LEU A 166 -19.92 18.75 11.20
N ALA A 167 -21.08 19.25 10.82
CA ALA A 167 -21.53 20.59 11.14
C ALA A 167 -22.85 20.54 11.93
N LEU A 168 -22.90 21.27 13.05
CA LEU A 168 -24.12 21.51 13.80
C LEU A 168 -24.85 22.69 13.17
N CYS A 169 -26.08 22.47 12.70
CA CYS A 169 -26.86 23.44 11.93
C CYS A 169 -28.12 23.87 12.69
N ASP A 170 -28.40 25.18 12.71
CA ASP A 170 -29.56 25.81 13.37
C ASP A 170 -30.63 26.31 12.40
N GLY A 171 -30.51 25.97 11.12
CA GLY A 171 -31.38 26.45 10.06
C GLY A 171 -30.76 27.52 9.18
N ARG A 172 -29.76 28.25 9.66
CA ARG A 172 -29.08 29.37 8.97
C ARG A 172 -27.58 29.29 9.04
N THR A 173 -27.08 28.97 10.21
CA THR A 173 -25.66 28.96 10.55
C THR A 173 -25.22 27.55 10.85
N ALA A 174 -23.98 27.25 10.53
CA ALA A 174 -23.31 25.99 10.87
C ALA A 174 -22.08 26.24 11.74
N ILE A 175 -21.89 25.39 12.74
CA ILE A 175 -20.69 25.33 13.60
C ILE A 175 -20.02 23.98 13.34
N ALA A 176 -18.72 23.98 12.95
CA ALA A 176 -17.99 22.77 12.69
C ALA A 176 -17.54 22.08 13.98
N LEU A 177 -17.68 20.77 14.00
CA LEU A 177 -16.96 19.88 14.91
C LEU A 177 -15.54 19.60 14.37
N PRO A 178 -14.61 19.10 15.19
CA PRO A 178 -13.32 18.63 14.71
C PRO A 178 -13.47 17.68 13.53
N VAL A 179 -12.70 17.93 12.45
CA VAL A 179 -12.71 17.05 11.29
C VAL A 179 -12.14 15.69 11.69
N ALA A 180 -12.83 14.63 11.32
CA ALA A 180 -12.40 13.26 11.59
C ALA A 180 -11.99 12.51 10.32
N GLN A 181 -11.29 11.41 10.49
CA GLN A 181 -11.06 10.43 9.43
C GLN A 181 -11.42 9.05 9.94
N ASP A 182 -12.24 8.33 9.17
CA ASP A 182 -12.66 6.96 9.47
C ASP A 182 -11.87 5.92 8.65
N HIS A 183 -12.03 4.65 9.03
CA HIS A 183 -11.44 3.48 8.38
C HIS A 183 -12.57 2.52 8.01
N LYS A 184 -13.04 2.57 6.76
CA LYS A 184 -14.25 1.86 6.30
C LYS A 184 -14.04 0.38 5.99
N ARG A 185 -12.82 -0.04 5.60
CA ARG A 185 -12.54 -1.44 5.26
C ARG A 185 -12.32 -2.27 6.52
N ILE A 186 -12.74 -3.57 6.45
CA ILE A 186 -12.63 -4.50 7.59
C ILE A 186 -11.18 -4.84 7.95
N GLY A 187 -10.30 -4.95 6.96
CA GLY A 187 -8.91 -5.39 7.12
C GLY A 187 -7.92 -4.25 7.19
N GLU A 188 -6.75 -4.55 7.77
CA GLU A 188 -5.59 -3.65 7.83
C GLU A 188 -5.14 -3.26 6.42
N GLY A 189 -4.53 -2.07 6.27
CA GLY A 189 -4.12 -1.53 4.96
C GLY A 189 -5.29 -1.27 4.01
N ASP A 190 -6.53 -1.10 4.55
CA ASP A 190 -7.75 -0.89 3.78
C ASP A 190 -8.11 -2.04 2.83
N THR A 191 -7.97 -3.26 3.31
CA THR A 191 -8.31 -4.48 2.58
C THR A 191 -9.71 -5.02 2.97
N GLY A 192 -10.26 -5.90 2.13
CA GLY A 192 -11.55 -6.55 2.38
C GLY A 192 -12.77 -5.65 2.12
N PRO A 193 -13.98 -6.10 2.48
CA PRO A 193 -15.24 -5.38 2.23
C PRO A 193 -15.36 -4.08 3.05
N ASN A 194 -16.20 -3.16 2.55
CA ASN A 194 -16.64 -1.98 3.30
C ASN A 194 -17.49 -2.35 4.49
N THR A 195 -17.37 -1.57 5.56
CA THR A 195 -18.14 -1.71 6.81
C THR A 195 -18.82 -0.38 7.17
N GLY A 196 -19.46 -0.32 8.32
CA GLY A 196 -19.93 0.92 8.92
C GLY A 196 -18.82 1.78 9.54
N GLY A 197 -17.55 1.36 9.46
CA GLY A 197 -16.38 1.97 10.07
C GLY A 197 -15.76 1.07 11.15
N MET A 198 -14.46 0.82 11.05
CA MET A 198 -13.68 0.00 12.00
C MET A 198 -12.89 0.84 13.01
N GLY A 199 -12.99 2.15 12.88
CA GLY A 199 -12.36 3.12 13.76
C GLY A 199 -12.27 4.48 13.10
N ALA A 200 -12.01 5.50 13.92
CA ALA A 200 -11.86 6.87 13.48
C ALA A 200 -10.88 7.62 14.38
N TYR A 201 -10.36 8.74 13.93
CA TYR A 201 -9.58 9.64 14.74
C TYR A 201 -9.89 11.11 14.45
N ALA A 202 -9.68 11.96 15.42
CA ALA A 202 -9.86 13.40 15.33
C ALA A 202 -8.82 14.13 16.20
N PRO A 203 -8.40 15.39 15.83
CA PRO A 203 -8.66 15.99 14.54
C PRO A 203 -7.86 15.31 13.43
N ALA A 204 -8.46 15.16 12.24
CA ALA A 204 -7.74 14.71 11.07
C ALA A 204 -6.77 15.80 10.59
N PRO A 205 -5.51 15.50 10.29
CA PRO A 205 -4.51 16.48 9.85
C PRO A 205 -4.73 16.83 8.38
N ILE A 206 -5.74 17.61 8.10
CA ILE A 206 -6.07 18.06 6.75
C ILE A 206 -5.45 19.43 6.45
N PRO A 207 -5.01 19.69 5.19
CA PRO A 207 -4.41 20.99 4.82
C PRO A 207 -5.46 22.07 4.50
N HIS A 208 -6.65 22.01 5.11
CA HIS A 208 -7.77 22.92 4.84
C HIS A 208 -8.35 23.44 6.15
N ASP A 209 -8.69 24.73 6.18
CA ASP A 209 -9.41 25.31 7.30
C ASP A 209 -10.84 24.77 7.35
N PRO A 210 -11.34 24.25 8.49
CA PRO A 210 -12.71 23.79 8.61
C PRO A 210 -13.75 24.86 8.25
N SER A 211 -13.46 26.17 8.43
CA SER A 211 -14.34 27.25 8.06
C SER A 211 -14.48 27.38 6.53
N ASP A 212 -13.39 27.14 5.77
CA ASP A 212 -13.44 27.12 4.30
C ASP A 212 -14.24 25.91 3.79
N LEU A 213 -14.12 24.77 4.46
CA LEU A 213 -14.92 23.58 4.17
C LEU A 213 -16.41 23.82 4.45
N LEU A 214 -16.77 24.48 5.57
CA LEU A 214 -18.15 24.89 5.83
C LEU A 214 -18.68 25.79 4.70
N ALA A 215 -17.92 26.82 4.33
CA ALA A 215 -18.32 27.77 3.29
C ALA A 215 -18.55 27.10 1.92
N THR A 216 -17.79 26.05 1.63
CA THR A 216 -17.85 25.33 0.35
C THR A 216 -18.94 24.25 0.32
N PHE A 217 -19.08 23.47 1.38
CA PHE A 217 -19.89 22.24 1.36
C PHE A 217 -21.16 22.33 2.19
N ILE A 218 -21.25 23.21 3.18
CA ILE A 218 -22.39 23.28 4.12
C ILE A 218 -23.26 24.51 3.87
N ASP A 219 -22.65 25.69 3.85
CA ASP A 219 -23.40 26.96 3.74
C ASP A 219 -24.28 27.08 2.48
N PRO A 220 -23.85 26.61 1.28
CA PRO A 220 -24.73 26.65 0.12
C PRO A 220 -26.02 25.86 0.31
N ILE A 221 -25.93 24.68 0.98
CA ILE A 221 -27.09 23.85 1.30
C ILE A 221 -28.03 24.57 2.27
N LEU A 222 -27.49 25.11 3.37
CA LEU A 222 -28.30 25.82 4.39
C LEU A 222 -29.03 27.01 3.78
N ARG A 223 -28.34 27.87 3.02
CA ARG A 223 -28.93 29.03 2.34
C ARG A 223 -30.04 28.64 1.37
N HIS A 224 -29.85 27.55 0.62
CA HIS A 224 -30.86 27.07 -0.31
C HIS A 224 -32.11 26.56 0.41
N LEU A 225 -31.92 25.75 1.47
CA LEU A 225 -33.04 25.18 2.23
C LEU A 225 -33.80 26.25 3.03
N GLU A 226 -33.11 27.24 3.63
CA GLU A 226 -33.74 28.37 4.27
C GLU A 226 -34.58 29.19 3.25
N ALA A 227 -34.01 29.52 2.08
CA ALA A 227 -34.69 30.25 1.03
C ALA A 227 -35.92 29.49 0.48
N SER A 228 -35.88 28.16 0.53
CA SER A 228 -37.00 27.29 0.13
C SER A 228 -38.08 27.14 1.20
N GLY A 229 -37.90 27.75 2.41
CA GLY A 229 -38.82 27.68 3.52
C GLY A 229 -38.72 26.38 4.35
N SER A 230 -37.68 25.60 4.16
CA SER A 230 -37.40 24.35 4.88
C SER A 230 -36.02 24.41 5.54
N PRO A 231 -35.79 25.24 6.57
CA PRO A 231 -34.49 25.39 7.21
C PRO A 231 -33.98 24.05 7.81
N TYR A 232 -32.69 23.79 7.66
CA TYR A 232 -32.06 22.55 8.10
C TYR A 232 -31.58 22.65 9.55
N ILE A 233 -32.24 21.98 10.47
CA ILE A 233 -31.80 21.86 11.88
C ILE A 233 -31.28 20.43 12.09
N GLY A 234 -30.06 20.30 12.66
CA GLY A 234 -29.46 18.99 12.91
C GLY A 234 -27.99 18.93 12.48
N VAL A 235 -27.42 17.72 12.48
CA VAL A 235 -26.09 17.51 11.95
C VAL A 235 -26.15 17.38 10.44
N LEU A 236 -25.37 18.18 9.74
CA LEU A 236 -25.05 17.95 8.32
C LEU A 236 -23.61 17.46 8.24
N TYR A 237 -23.44 16.18 7.91
CA TYR A 237 -22.15 15.54 7.75
C TYR A 237 -21.83 15.48 6.25
N ALA A 238 -20.74 16.14 5.84
CA ALA A 238 -20.16 16.03 4.51
C ALA A 238 -18.97 15.05 4.54
N GLY A 239 -19.12 13.91 3.85
CA GLY A 239 -18.00 13.03 3.51
C GLY A 239 -17.23 13.60 2.34
N LEU A 240 -15.94 13.85 2.51
CA LEU A 240 -15.09 14.53 1.54
C LEU A 240 -13.93 13.64 1.13
N MET A 241 -13.57 13.68 -0.17
CA MET A 241 -12.31 13.14 -0.71
C MET A 241 -11.35 14.30 -0.92
N LEU A 242 -10.17 14.25 -0.32
CA LEU A 242 -9.11 15.24 -0.53
C LEU A 242 -8.32 14.86 -1.78
N THR A 243 -8.78 15.33 -2.94
CA THR A 243 -8.13 15.04 -4.22
C THR A 243 -7.00 16.04 -4.48
N HIS A 244 -6.19 15.75 -5.49
CA HIS A 244 -5.11 16.64 -5.90
C HIS A 244 -5.63 18.00 -6.40
N ASP A 245 -6.90 18.07 -6.89
CA ASP A 245 -7.59 19.30 -7.33
C ASP A 245 -8.36 20.00 -6.20
N GLY A 246 -8.21 19.52 -4.96
CA GLY A 246 -8.92 20.02 -3.79
C GLY A 246 -10.01 19.07 -3.27
N PRO A 247 -10.69 19.45 -2.18
CA PRO A 247 -11.74 18.64 -1.57
C PRO A 247 -12.95 18.46 -2.51
N ARG A 248 -13.51 17.26 -2.56
CA ARG A 248 -14.71 16.93 -3.34
C ARG A 248 -15.70 16.15 -2.48
N LEU A 249 -16.97 16.47 -2.62
CA LEU A 249 -18.06 15.83 -1.90
C LEU A 249 -18.22 14.37 -2.33
N ILE A 250 -18.19 13.43 -1.37
CA ILE A 250 -18.53 12.01 -1.58
C ILE A 250 -20.01 11.80 -1.33
N GLU A 251 -20.53 12.30 -0.19
CA GLU A 251 -21.91 12.16 0.21
C GLU A 251 -22.26 13.11 1.36
N TYR A 252 -23.57 13.35 1.56
CA TYR A 252 -24.08 13.91 2.82
C TYR A 252 -24.72 12.81 3.67
N ASN A 253 -24.58 12.96 5.00
CA ASN A 253 -25.36 12.25 5.98
C ASN A 253 -26.04 13.28 6.90
N CYS A 254 -27.24 12.96 7.36
CA CYS A 254 -28.09 13.87 8.12
C CYS A 254 -28.06 13.61 9.63
N ARG A 255 -27.00 13.03 10.12
CA ARG A 255 -26.83 12.57 11.49
C ARG A 255 -25.36 12.53 11.88
N PHE A 256 -25.09 12.35 13.18
CA PHE A 256 -23.71 12.08 13.61
C PHE A 256 -23.16 10.81 12.94
N GLY A 257 -21.85 10.81 12.66
CA GLY A 257 -21.14 9.64 12.16
C GLY A 257 -20.95 8.57 13.24
N ASP A 258 -20.71 7.35 12.82
CA ASP A 258 -20.42 6.20 13.68
C ASP A 258 -19.36 5.32 12.97
N PRO A 259 -18.04 5.40 13.36
CA PRO A 259 -17.55 5.76 14.70
C PRO A 259 -16.99 7.19 14.86
N GLU A 260 -17.23 8.14 13.96
CA GLU A 260 -16.66 9.49 14.06
C GLU A 260 -17.09 10.22 15.33
N ALA A 261 -18.36 10.06 15.76
CA ALA A 261 -18.86 10.68 16.98
C ALA A 261 -18.07 10.24 18.22
N GLN A 262 -17.66 8.96 18.27
CA GLN A 262 -16.88 8.41 19.37
C GLN A 262 -15.45 9.01 19.44
N ALA A 263 -14.91 9.45 18.29
CA ALA A 263 -13.61 10.13 18.23
C ALA A 263 -13.73 11.65 18.46
N ILE A 264 -14.78 12.28 17.96
CA ILE A 264 -14.96 13.73 17.99
C ILE A 264 -15.44 14.21 19.36
N LEU A 265 -16.49 13.58 19.92
CA LEU A 265 -17.19 14.10 21.10
C LEU A 265 -16.32 14.14 22.37
N PRO A 266 -15.37 13.25 22.61
CA PRO A 266 -14.43 13.37 23.72
C PRO A 266 -13.57 14.64 23.68
N LEU A 267 -13.31 15.18 22.49
CA LEU A 267 -12.52 16.39 22.30
C LEU A 267 -13.35 17.68 22.46
N VAL A 268 -14.69 17.62 22.40
CA VAL A 268 -15.55 18.81 22.48
C VAL A 268 -15.60 19.30 23.92
N ALA A 269 -15.07 20.47 24.24
CA ALA A 269 -15.11 21.09 25.54
C ALA A 269 -16.41 21.86 25.78
N THR A 270 -17.09 22.33 24.75
CA THR A 270 -18.38 23.02 24.81
C THR A 270 -19.47 22.11 25.39
N ASP A 271 -20.36 22.64 26.18
CA ASP A 271 -21.57 21.91 26.63
C ASP A 271 -22.45 21.54 25.41
N LEU A 272 -22.31 20.29 24.99
CA LEU A 272 -22.99 19.78 23.79
C LEU A 272 -24.51 19.86 23.91
N ALA A 273 -25.06 19.48 25.07
CA ALA A 273 -26.50 19.45 25.27
C ALA A 273 -27.11 20.87 25.16
N GLN A 274 -26.47 21.88 25.76
CA GLN A 274 -26.89 23.26 25.64
C GLN A 274 -26.77 23.78 24.21
N LEU A 275 -25.67 23.42 23.49
CA LEU A 275 -25.46 23.84 22.11
C LEU A 275 -26.54 23.27 21.16
N LEU A 276 -26.88 21.98 21.30
CA LEU A 276 -27.93 21.34 20.51
C LEU A 276 -29.34 21.89 20.82
N LEU A 277 -29.60 22.21 22.07
CA LEU A 277 -30.88 22.85 22.46
C LEU A 277 -31.01 24.26 21.86
N ILE A 278 -29.96 25.08 21.93
CA ILE A 278 -29.91 26.39 21.29
C ILE A 278 -30.16 26.28 19.78
N ALA A 279 -29.48 25.35 19.10
CA ALA A 279 -29.68 25.12 17.67
C ALA A 279 -31.13 24.77 17.33
N SER A 280 -31.80 24.02 18.22
CA SER A 280 -33.18 23.54 17.99
C SER A 280 -34.27 24.57 18.33
N THR A 281 -33.94 25.60 19.11
CA THR A 281 -34.97 26.54 19.68
C THR A 281 -34.78 27.99 19.31
N GLY A 282 -33.60 28.49 19.05
CA GLY A 282 -33.37 29.92 18.81
C GLY A 282 -32.27 30.25 17.86
N GLY A 283 -31.47 29.26 17.52
CA GLY A 283 -30.31 29.41 16.64
C GLY A 283 -29.08 30.01 17.33
N PHE A 284 -27.94 29.91 16.65
CA PHE A 284 -26.63 30.34 17.18
C PHE A 284 -26.44 31.87 17.20
N GLY A 285 -27.38 32.63 16.61
CA GLY A 285 -27.28 34.08 16.48
C GLY A 285 -26.18 34.47 15.49
N GLU A 286 -25.58 35.65 15.69
CA GLU A 286 -24.42 36.13 14.95
C GLU A 286 -23.12 35.54 15.58
N ALA A 287 -22.97 34.21 15.55
CA ALA A 287 -21.77 33.55 16.02
C ALA A 287 -20.56 33.95 15.14
N THR A 288 -19.60 34.63 15.70
CA THR A 288 -18.37 35.01 15.01
C THR A 288 -17.38 33.84 14.94
N ASP A 289 -17.46 32.94 15.93
CA ASP A 289 -16.67 31.70 15.95
C ASP A 289 -17.54 30.55 15.46
N ARG A 290 -17.11 29.94 14.37
CA ARG A 290 -17.83 28.84 13.68
C ARG A 290 -17.25 27.47 14.04
N LEU A 291 -16.43 27.38 15.06
CA LEU A 291 -15.85 26.14 15.57
C LEU A 291 -16.28 25.93 17.03
N VAL A 292 -16.52 24.68 17.41
CA VAL A 292 -16.72 24.34 18.83
C VAL A 292 -15.40 24.49 19.58
N GLN A 293 -15.47 24.84 20.87
CA GLN A 293 -14.30 24.76 21.71
C GLN A 293 -13.93 23.32 21.99
N THR A 294 -12.65 23.00 21.83
CA THR A 294 -12.10 21.68 22.05
C THR A 294 -11.06 21.68 23.17
N VAL A 295 -10.84 20.52 23.75
CA VAL A 295 -9.65 20.27 24.55
C VAL A 295 -8.44 20.13 23.60
N ASP A 296 -7.26 20.53 24.07
CA ASP A 296 -6.03 20.29 23.31
C ASP A 296 -5.74 18.80 23.22
N GLY A 297 -5.35 18.33 22.05
CA GLY A 297 -4.96 16.95 21.82
C GLY A 297 -5.70 16.25 20.67
N ALA A 298 -5.70 14.94 20.73
CA ALA A 298 -6.32 14.06 19.73
C ALA A 298 -7.07 12.90 20.39
N ALA A 299 -7.98 12.30 19.63
CA ALA A 299 -8.68 11.08 20.03
C ALA A 299 -8.63 10.04 18.91
N CYS A 300 -8.48 8.79 19.30
CA CYS A 300 -8.48 7.63 18.41
C CYS A 300 -9.48 6.59 18.90
N THR A 301 -10.41 6.23 18.05
CA THR A 301 -11.45 5.23 18.32
C THR A 301 -11.18 3.96 17.56
N VAL A 302 -11.13 2.81 18.24
CA VAL A 302 -10.98 1.49 17.65
C VAL A 302 -12.24 0.68 17.90
N VAL A 303 -12.79 0.11 16.83
CA VAL A 303 -14.00 -0.73 16.89
C VAL A 303 -13.62 -2.20 17.02
N ALA A 304 -14.25 -2.89 17.98
CA ALA A 304 -14.24 -4.33 18.10
C ALA A 304 -15.53 -4.90 17.50
N ALA A 305 -15.39 -5.78 16.49
CA ALA A 305 -16.49 -6.38 15.75
C ALA A 305 -16.57 -7.89 15.98
N ALA A 306 -17.77 -8.43 15.82
CA ALA A 306 -18.06 -9.86 15.90
C ALA A 306 -17.43 -10.61 14.71
N PRO A 307 -17.08 -11.90 14.85
CA PRO A 307 -16.63 -12.73 13.74
C PRO A 307 -17.69 -12.77 12.64
N GLY A 308 -17.27 -12.80 11.38
CA GLY A 308 -18.17 -12.78 10.21
C GLY A 308 -18.75 -11.40 9.84
N TYR A 309 -18.48 -10.34 10.60
CA TYR A 309 -18.84 -8.98 10.22
C TYR A 309 -18.03 -8.52 8.98
N PRO A 310 -18.59 -7.80 7.98
CA PRO A 310 -19.92 -7.19 7.96
C PRO A 310 -21.05 -8.08 7.40
N GLU A 311 -20.76 -9.25 6.82
CA GLU A 311 -21.74 -10.04 6.06
C GLU A 311 -22.68 -10.84 6.96
N SER A 312 -22.11 -11.65 7.87
CA SER A 312 -22.84 -12.59 8.72
C SER A 312 -22.26 -12.62 10.14
N PRO A 313 -22.45 -11.59 10.96
CA PRO A 313 -21.87 -11.54 12.30
C PRO A 313 -22.40 -12.64 13.20
N GLU A 314 -21.50 -13.34 13.89
CA GLU A 314 -21.83 -14.36 14.88
C GLU A 314 -22.15 -13.71 16.22
N LEU A 315 -23.28 -14.09 16.81
CA LEU A 315 -23.84 -13.49 18.02
C LEU A 315 -23.70 -14.41 19.23
N GLY A 316 -23.87 -13.86 20.44
CA GLY A 316 -23.96 -14.63 21.68
C GLY A 316 -22.63 -14.92 22.36
N ALA A 317 -21.50 -14.46 21.85
CA ALA A 317 -20.23 -14.54 22.56
C ALA A 317 -20.25 -13.68 23.82
N ARG A 318 -19.70 -14.18 24.94
CA ARG A 318 -19.57 -13.43 26.20
C ARG A 318 -18.38 -12.51 26.13
N ILE A 319 -18.58 -11.24 26.51
CA ILE A 319 -17.51 -10.25 26.59
C ILE A 319 -16.86 -10.33 27.97
N ILE A 320 -15.53 -10.38 27.99
CA ILE A 320 -14.70 -10.35 29.20
C ILE A 320 -13.90 -9.07 29.17
N SER A 321 -13.90 -8.32 30.28
CA SER A 321 -13.09 -7.12 30.40
C SER A 321 -12.34 -7.10 31.72
N THR A 322 -11.07 -6.70 31.66
CA THR A 322 -10.21 -6.42 32.81
C THR A 322 -9.98 -4.91 32.97
N THR A 323 -10.35 -4.12 31.94
CA THR A 323 -10.12 -2.66 31.91
C THR A 323 -11.36 -1.88 32.34
N PHE A 324 -12.56 -2.34 31.96
CA PHE A 324 -13.81 -1.67 32.25
C PHE A 324 -14.69 -2.52 33.17
N THR A 325 -15.32 -1.90 34.17
CA THR A 325 -16.19 -2.59 35.15
C THR A 325 -17.49 -3.10 34.54
N ASP A 326 -18.03 -2.36 33.57
CA ASP A 326 -19.25 -2.71 32.85
C ASP A 326 -19.10 -2.40 31.36
N VAL A 327 -19.16 -3.43 30.53
CA VAL A 327 -19.05 -3.28 29.06
C VAL A 327 -20.38 -2.91 28.40
N ALA A 328 -21.48 -2.89 29.16
CA ALA A 328 -22.80 -2.50 28.65
C ALA A 328 -23.11 -1.00 28.88
N ILE A 329 -22.26 -0.29 29.60
CA ILE A 329 -22.45 1.13 29.93
C ILE A 329 -21.25 1.94 29.42
N ALA A 330 -21.51 3.03 28.70
CA ALA A 330 -20.48 3.96 28.29
C ALA A 330 -19.83 4.64 29.48
N GLY A 331 -18.49 4.62 29.54
CA GLY A 331 -17.76 5.23 30.64
C GLY A 331 -16.24 5.18 30.47
N PRO A 332 -15.51 5.96 31.29
CA PRO A 332 -14.08 5.95 31.34
C PRO A 332 -13.53 4.61 31.83
N SER A 333 -12.24 4.34 31.58
CA SER A 333 -11.54 3.23 32.20
C SER A 333 -11.40 3.44 33.70
N LEU A 334 -11.20 2.35 34.45
CA LEU A 334 -11.06 2.39 35.91
C LEU A 334 -9.84 3.17 36.40
N ASP A 335 -8.78 3.19 35.58
CA ASP A 335 -7.46 3.66 36.00
C ASP A 335 -7.07 5.02 35.39
N ASP A 336 -7.80 5.53 34.38
CA ASP A 336 -7.41 6.75 33.66
C ASP A 336 -8.60 7.38 32.91
N ASP A 337 -8.83 8.68 33.11
CA ASP A 337 -9.81 9.48 32.35
C ASP A 337 -9.46 9.64 30.85
N ASN A 338 -8.39 8.99 30.40
CA ASN A 338 -7.83 9.13 29.04
C ASN A 338 -8.33 8.08 28.05
N SER A 339 -9.21 7.17 28.46
CA SER A 339 -9.88 6.25 27.57
C SER A 339 -11.36 6.09 27.91
N VAL A 340 -12.21 5.91 26.87
CA VAL A 340 -13.66 5.78 27.01
C VAL A 340 -14.14 4.57 26.22
N LEU A 341 -14.95 3.72 26.87
CA LEU A 341 -15.68 2.64 26.23
C LEU A 341 -17.05 3.12 25.76
N PHE A 342 -17.41 2.81 24.54
CA PHE A 342 -18.75 3.00 23.97
C PHE A 342 -19.31 1.66 23.51
N PRO A 343 -20.23 1.04 24.27
CA PRO A 343 -20.95 -0.15 23.81
C PRO A 343 -21.83 0.18 22.62
N ALA A 344 -22.00 -0.79 21.71
CA ALA A 344 -22.88 -0.65 20.55
C ALA A 344 -23.87 -1.83 20.48
N ALA A 345 -23.36 -3.03 20.27
CA ALA A 345 -24.18 -4.23 20.21
C ALA A 345 -23.85 -5.17 21.38
N VAL A 346 -24.10 -4.71 22.59
CA VAL A 346 -23.86 -5.43 23.85
C VAL A 346 -25.18 -5.55 24.62
N SER A 347 -25.55 -6.76 25.07
CA SER A 347 -26.69 -6.95 25.98
C SER A 347 -26.35 -6.48 27.40
N ALA A 348 -27.38 -6.25 28.22
CA ALA A 348 -27.22 -5.87 29.64
C ALA A 348 -26.40 -6.93 30.44
N ASP A 349 -26.39 -8.19 29.99
CA ASP A 349 -25.64 -9.27 30.62
C ASP A 349 -24.24 -9.45 30.01
N GLY A 350 -23.77 -8.55 29.12
CA GLY A 350 -22.43 -8.55 28.54
C GLY A 350 -22.21 -9.56 27.41
N TYR A 351 -23.22 -9.80 26.56
CA TYR A 351 -23.09 -10.67 25.40
C TYR A 351 -23.20 -9.88 24.08
N VAL A 352 -22.52 -10.37 23.06
CA VAL A 352 -22.51 -9.83 21.68
C VAL A 352 -23.90 -9.99 21.05
N THR A 353 -24.49 -8.89 20.57
CA THR A 353 -25.84 -8.85 19.97
C THR A 353 -25.86 -8.32 18.52
N GLY A 354 -24.72 -7.93 17.95
CA GLY A 354 -24.62 -7.43 16.59
C GLY A 354 -23.19 -7.33 16.06
N GLY A 355 -23.02 -6.77 14.87
CA GLY A 355 -21.77 -6.80 14.13
C GLY A 355 -20.66 -5.95 14.75
N ARG A 356 -20.85 -4.62 14.91
CA ARG A 356 -19.94 -3.76 15.67
C ARG A 356 -20.37 -3.82 17.14
N VAL A 357 -19.52 -4.43 17.96
CA VAL A 357 -19.89 -4.80 19.34
C VAL A 357 -19.71 -3.62 20.28
N LEU A 358 -18.53 -3.03 20.27
CA LEU A 358 -18.14 -1.89 21.08
C LEU A 358 -17.00 -1.11 20.41
N SER A 359 -16.74 0.08 20.91
CA SER A 359 -15.54 0.83 20.53
C SER A 359 -14.86 1.39 21.79
N VAL A 360 -13.54 1.52 21.71
CA VAL A 360 -12.73 2.17 22.74
C VAL A 360 -12.05 3.38 22.12
N THR A 361 -12.19 4.52 22.77
CA THR A 361 -11.55 5.77 22.38
C THR A 361 -10.47 6.13 23.38
N GLY A 362 -9.24 6.24 22.91
CA GLY A 362 -8.14 6.83 23.67
C GLY A 362 -8.05 8.33 23.37
N ILE A 363 -7.70 9.12 24.38
CA ILE A 363 -7.49 10.57 24.29
C ILE A 363 -6.07 10.88 24.72
N GLY A 364 -5.36 11.72 23.98
CA GLY A 364 -3.96 12.04 24.27
C GLY A 364 -3.56 13.43 23.76
N PRO A 365 -2.38 13.92 24.15
CA PRO A 365 -1.87 15.20 23.67
C PRO A 365 -1.63 15.22 22.15
N ASP A 366 -1.47 14.05 21.56
CA ASP A 366 -1.34 13.84 20.12
C ASP A 366 -1.99 12.51 19.71
N LEU A 367 -2.06 12.25 18.42
CA LEU A 367 -2.69 11.05 17.89
C LEU A 367 -1.92 9.77 18.23
N ALA A 368 -0.60 9.83 18.35
CA ALA A 368 0.20 8.64 18.68
C ALA A 368 -0.13 8.14 20.10
N GLU A 369 -0.21 9.07 21.05
CA GLU A 369 -0.58 8.76 22.43
C GLU A 369 -2.06 8.35 22.54
N ALA A 370 -2.96 9.05 21.85
CA ALA A 370 -4.38 8.69 21.80
C ALA A 370 -4.59 7.26 21.26
N ARG A 371 -3.87 6.92 20.19
CA ARG A 371 -3.89 5.57 19.60
C ARG A 371 -3.36 4.53 20.58
N LEU A 372 -2.22 4.79 21.23
CA LEU A 372 -1.65 3.87 22.22
C LEU A 372 -2.68 3.57 23.32
N ARG A 373 -3.30 4.59 23.91
CA ARG A 373 -4.31 4.47 24.97
C ARG A 373 -5.54 3.69 24.55
N ALA A 374 -6.00 3.89 23.29
CA ALA A 374 -7.13 3.12 22.74
C ALA A 374 -6.80 1.62 22.68
N TYR A 375 -5.62 1.25 22.15
CA TYR A 375 -5.24 -0.14 22.03
C TYR A 375 -4.88 -0.78 23.37
N ASP A 376 -4.23 -0.07 24.28
CA ASP A 376 -3.92 -0.55 25.62
C ASP A 376 -5.21 -0.86 26.42
N ALA A 377 -6.18 0.06 26.38
CA ALA A 377 -7.48 -0.17 27.02
C ALA A 377 -8.25 -1.32 26.36
N LEU A 378 -8.18 -1.45 25.02
CA LEU A 378 -8.84 -2.52 24.27
C LEU A 378 -8.17 -3.89 24.51
N ALA A 379 -6.87 -3.94 24.80
CA ALA A 379 -6.16 -5.19 25.12
C ALA A 379 -6.73 -5.91 26.35
N GLY A 380 -7.40 -5.18 27.24
CA GLY A 380 -8.12 -5.76 28.38
C GLY A 380 -9.52 -6.29 28.06
N ILE A 381 -9.97 -6.25 26.81
CA ILE A 381 -11.29 -6.71 26.36
C ILE A 381 -11.13 -7.88 25.41
N ALA A 382 -11.91 -8.94 25.62
CA ALA A 382 -11.91 -10.12 24.76
C ALA A 382 -13.30 -10.73 24.63
N PHE A 383 -13.62 -11.23 23.46
CA PHE A 383 -14.72 -12.16 23.19
C PHE A 383 -14.31 -13.09 22.04
N ASP A 384 -14.98 -14.24 21.95
CA ASP A 384 -14.60 -15.26 20.98
C ASP A 384 -14.71 -14.76 19.55
N GLY A 385 -13.64 -14.93 18.77
CA GLY A 385 -13.56 -14.47 17.38
C GLY A 385 -13.54 -12.95 17.17
N MET A 386 -13.20 -12.15 18.19
CA MET A 386 -13.15 -10.69 18.10
C MET A 386 -12.28 -10.20 16.93
N GLN A 387 -12.85 -9.37 16.07
CA GLN A 387 -12.17 -8.72 14.96
C GLN A 387 -11.92 -7.24 15.26
N LEU A 388 -10.72 -6.76 14.98
CA LEU A 388 -10.36 -5.35 15.07
C LEU A 388 -9.23 -5.01 14.09
N ARG A 389 -9.09 -3.75 13.73
CA ARG A 389 -7.93 -3.24 12.97
C ARG A 389 -6.89 -2.70 13.96
N ARG A 390 -5.62 -3.03 13.72
CA ARG A 390 -4.48 -2.53 14.53
C ARG A 390 -3.82 -1.29 13.95
N ASP A 391 -4.26 -0.87 12.77
CA ASP A 391 -3.69 0.24 12.00
C ASP A 391 -4.56 1.52 12.02
N ILE A 392 -5.56 1.65 12.89
CA ILE A 392 -6.38 2.87 12.96
C ILE A 392 -5.49 4.08 13.20
N GLY A 393 -5.67 5.13 12.38
CA GLY A 393 -4.87 6.35 12.41
C GLY A 393 -3.55 6.28 11.62
N TRP A 394 -3.25 5.18 10.93
CA TRP A 394 -1.99 5.01 10.19
C TRP A 394 -1.74 6.06 9.09
N ARG A 395 -2.81 6.65 8.55
CA ARG A 395 -2.72 7.69 7.50
C ARG A 395 -2.33 9.07 8.02
N ALA A 396 -2.38 9.31 9.32
CA ALA A 396 -2.02 10.59 9.88
C ALA A 396 -0.51 10.80 9.81
N PRO A 397 -0.02 11.97 9.36
CA PRO A 397 1.40 12.27 9.36
C PRO A 397 2.02 12.07 10.75
N GLY A 398 3.07 11.27 10.84
CA GLY A 398 3.74 10.97 12.10
C GLY A 398 3.04 9.94 13.00
N ALA A 399 1.87 9.42 12.62
CA ALA A 399 1.19 8.38 13.41
C ALA A 399 2.00 7.09 13.38
N GLY A 400 2.57 6.72 14.52
CA GLY A 400 3.37 5.51 14.68
C GLY A 400 4.85 5.64 14.32
N LEU A 401 5.31 6.79 13.84
CA LEU A 401 6.73 7.02 13.57
C LEU A 401 7.47 7.38 14.86
N ARG A 402 8.17 6.43 15.47
CA ARG A 402 9.03 6.60 16.65
C ARG A 402 10.51 6.49 16.30
N SER A 403 10.82 5.82 15.19
CA SER A 403 12.16 5.56 14.69
C SER A 403 12.15 5.54 13.16
N TYR A 404 13.33 5.53 12.57
CA TYR A 404 13.46 5.36 11.12
C TYR A 404 13.01 3.96 10.67
N ALA A 405 13.12 2.95 11.54
CA ALA A 405 12.62 1.60 11.28
C ALA A 405 11.10 1.54 11.06
N ASP A 406 10.33 2.46 11.68
CA ASP A 406 8.88 2.55 11.45
C ASP A 406 8.52 2.99 10.02
N THR A 407 9.48 3.52 9.27
CA THR A 407 9.33 3.83 7.84
C THR A 407 9.66 2.64 6.94
N GLY A 408 10.06 1.51 7.53
CA GLY A 408 10.50 0.31 6.83
C GLY A 408 11.99 0.30 6.50
N VAL A 409 12.79 1.23 7.07
CA VAL A 409 14.26 1.26 6.93
C VAL A 409 14.92 1.00 8.28
N ASP A 410 15.57 -0.16 8.43
CA ASP A 410 16.21 -0.58 9.66
C ASP A 410 17.74 -0.39 9.59
N ILE A 411 18.22 0.71 10.21
CA ILE A 411 19.66 1.04 10.24
C ILE A 411 20.45 -0.05 10.99
N ASP A 412 19.90 -0.65 12.03
CA ASP A 412 20.60 -1.67 12.82
C ASP A 412 20.74 -2.96 12.01
N GLU A 413 19.74 -3.33 11.22
CA GLU A 413 19.80 -4.45 10.29
C GLU A 413 20.83 -4.20 9.19
N GLY A 414 20.88 -2.99 8.63
CA GLY A 414 21.91 -2.58 7.69
C GLY A 414 23.33 -2.68 8.30
N ASN A 415 23.52 -2.22 9.52
CA ASN A 415 24.79 -2.35 10.24
C ASN A 415 25.17 -3.81 10.49
N ARG A 416 24.21 -4.66 10.81
CA ARG A 416 24.40 -6.11 10.99
C ARG A 416 24.84 -6.78 9.69
N ALA A 417 24.22 -6.44 8.56
CA ALA A 417 24.60 -6.91 7.24
C ALA A 417 26.07 -6.55 6.92
N VAL A 418 26.44 -5.28 7.11
CA VAL A 418 27.84 -4.82 6.89
C VAL A 418 28.81 -5.56 7.81
N ALA A 419 28.46 -5.81 9.06
CA ALA A 419 29.30 -6.57 9.99
C ALA A 419 29.46 -8.03 9.54
N ALA A 420 28.40 -8.68 9.09
CA ALA A 420 28.42 -10.08 8.66
C ALA A 420 29.23 -10.34 7.39
N MET A 421 29.27 -9.39 6.44
CA MET A 421 30.03 -9.55 5.20
C MET A 421 31.49 -9.10 5.29
N ARG A 422 31.90 -8.38 6.33
CA ARG A 422 33.22 -7.73 6.46
C ARG A 422 34.39 -8.68 6.26
N ASP A 423 34.34 -9.84 6.86
CA ASP A 423 35.45 -10.83 6.77
C ASP A 423 35.57 -11.40 5.36
N ALA A 424 34.44 -11.65 4.68
CA ALA A 424 34.43 -12.12 3.29
C ALA A 424 35.06 -11.08 2.36
N VAL A 425 34.62 -9.82 2.47
CA VAL A 425 35.14 -8.72 1.66
C VAL A 425 36.63 -8.49 1.93
N SER A 426 37.07 -8.50 3.19
CA SER A 426 38.47 -8.27 3.57
C SER A 426 39.46 -9.31 3.00
N ARG A 427 38.99 -10.55 2.78
CA ARG A 427 39.84 -11.59 2.13
C ARG A 427 40.21 -11.24 0.69
N THR A 428 39.40 -10.45 -0.01
CA THR A 428 39.69 -10.01 -1.38
C THR A 428 40.73 -8.88 -1.44
N HIS A 429 41.06 -8.22 -0.31
CA HIS A 429 41.90 -7.06 -0.25
C HIS A 429 43.39 -7.46 -0.22
N GLY A 430 44.09 -7.21 -1.34
CA GLY A 430 45.53 -7.34 -1.45
C GLY A 430 46.24 -6.04 -1.05
N PRO A 431 47.62 -6.03 -1.20
CA PRO A 431 48.44 -4.86 -0.84
C PRO A 431 48.10 -3.57 -1.60
N SER A 432 47.48 -3.69 -2.77
CA SER A 432 47.02 -2.55 -3.59
C SER A 432 45.80 -1.83 -3.03
N VAL A 433 45.01 -2.44 -2.15
CA VAL A 433 43.87 -1.80 -1.50
C VAL A 433 44.36 -0.95 -0.32
N LEU A 434 44.30 0.36 -0.47
CA LEU A 434 44.73 1.32 0.56
C LEU A 434 43.58 1.66 1.54
N ARG A 435 42.35 1.62 1.08
CA ARG A 435 41.12 1.76 1.89
C ARG A 435 40.02 0.93 1.26
N GLY A 436 39.31 0.17 2.07
CA GLY A 436 38.18 -0.68 1.65
C GLY A 436 36.90 -0.36 2.39
N VAL A 437 36.08 -1.37 2.64
CA VAL A 437 34.76 -1.27 3.27
C VAL A 437 34.83 -0.54 4.62
N GLY A 438 33.91 0.42 4.82
CA GLY A 438 33.83 1.29 6.00
C GLY A 438 34.44 2.68 5.79
N ALA A 439 35.12 2.93 4.68
CA ALA A 439 35.55 4.27 4.25
C ALA A 439 34.41 4.87 3.37
N PHE A 440 34.37 6.21 3.23
CA PHE A 440 33.41 6.87 2.30
C PHE A 440 33.63 6.47 0.83
N GLY A 441 34.82 5.98 0.48
CA GLY A 441 35.14 5.44 -0.83
C GLY A 441 36.32 4.50 -0.74
N GLY A 442 36.29 3.43 -1.52
CA GLY A 442 37.39 2.51 -1.68
C GLY A 442 38.59 3.20 -2.38
N VAL A 443 39.79 2.91 -1.93
CA VAL A 443 41.04 3.46 -2.52
C VAL A 443 41.96 2.30 -2.88
N ILE A 444 42.33 2.24 -4.18
CA ILE A 444 43.27 1.25 -4.69
C ILE A 444 44.43 1.96 -5.38
N ASP A 445 45.65 1.46 -5.23
CA ASP A 445 46.77 1.99 -5.98
C ASP A 445 46.79 1.46 -7.42
N LEU A 446 47.52 2.09 -8.28
CA LEU A 446 47.67 1.71 -9.68
C LEU A 446 48.96 0.87 -9.94
N SER A 447 49.39 0.10 -8.96
CA SER A 447 50.58 -0.78 -9.11
C SER A 447 50.37 -1.80 -10.25
N ALA A 448 49.15 -2.19 -10.57
CA ALA A 448 48.82 -3.03 -11.71
C ALA A 448 49.21 -2.41 -13.08
N ALA A 449 49.33 -1.09 -13.16
CA ALA A 449 49.81 -0.39 -14.36
C ALA A 449 51.32 -0.41 -14.50
N ALA A 450 52.07 -0.90 -13.51
CA ALA A 450 53.53 -0.92 -13.55
C ALA A 450 54.04 -1.78 -14.72
N GLY A 451 54.87 -1.15 -15.58
CA GLY A 451 55.42 -1.81 -16.78
C GLY A 451 54.53 -1.71 -18.03
N MET A 452 53.31 -1.15 -17.95
CA MET A 452 52.50 -0.81 -19.11
C MET A 452 53.00 0.48 -19.78
N VAL A 453 52.88 0.56 -21.10
CA VAL A 453 53.28 1.73 -21.90
C VAL A 453 52.16 2.71 -22.03
N GLU A 454 50.95 2.21 -22.33
CA GLU A 454 49.72 2.97 -22.47
C GLU A 454 48.56 2.27 -21.74
N PRO A 455 48.55 2.30 -20.39
CA PRO A 455 47.47 1.66 -19.63
C PRO A 455 46.13 2.34 -19.89
N VAL A 456 45.07 1.54 -20.08
CA VAL A 456 43.71 1.98 -20.23
C VAL A 456 42.80 1.26 -19.23
N LEU A 457 41.78 1.95 -18.73
CA LEU A 457 40.73 1.34 -17.89
C LEU A 457 39.60 0.85 -18.75
N VAL A 458 39.06 -0.31 -18.41
CA VAL A 458 37.89 -0.92 -19.01
C VAL A 458 36.89 -1.10 -17.88
N ALA A 459 35.62 -0.70 -18.09
CA ALA A 459 34.56 -0.82 -17.11
C ALA A 459 33.35 -1.54 -17.68
N SER A 460 32.73 -2.38 -16.89
CA SER A 460 31.41 -2.96 -17.14
C SER A 460 30.53 -2.76 -15.91
N THR A 461 29.25 -2.48 -16.17
CA THR A 461 28.20 -2.46 -15.14
C THR A 461 27.03 -3.27 -15.63
N ASP A 462 26.57 -4.22 -14.81
CA ASP A 462 25.44 -5.06 -15.15
C ASP A 462 24.60 -5.40 -13.92
N GLY A 463 23.43 -6.03 -14.13
CA GLY A 463 22.56 -6.59 -13.10
C GLY A 463 22.37 -8.07 -13.30
N VAL A 464 22.05 -8.81 -12.24
CA VAL A 464 21.73 -10.26 -12.35
C VAL A 464 20.41 -10.49 -13.08
N GLY A 465 19.52 -9.52 -12.99
CA GLY A 465 18.18 -9.63 -13.59
C GLY A 465 17.27 -10.61 -12.84
N THR A 466 16.28 -11.15 -13.54
CA THR A 466 15.17 -11.90 -12.91
C THR A 466 15.56 -13.29 -12.36
N LYS A 467 16.83 -13.71 -12.44
CA LYS A 467 17.37 -14.88 -11.74
C LYS A 467 17.28 -14.72 -10.22
N VAL A 468 17.41 -13.47 -9.71
CA VAL A 468 17.34 -13.16 -8.27
C VAL A 468 16.03 -13.64 -7.64
N GLU A 469 14.89 -13.52 -8.34
CA GLU A 469 13.59 -13.97 -7.81
C GLU A 469 13.55 -15.51 -7.66
N LEU A 470 14.10 -16.24 -8.61
CA LEU A 470 14.19 -17.70 -8.48
C LEU A 470 15.07 -18.11 -7.31
N ALA A 471 16.21 -17.43 -7.13
CA ALA A 471 17.13 -17.65 -6.02
C ALA A 471 16.49 -17.34 -4.65
N ALA A 472 15.77 -16.21 -4.55
CA ALA A 472 15.03 -15.84 -3.35
C ALA A 472 13.98 -16.90 -2.99
N ARG A 473 13.17 -17.31 -3.97
CA ARG A 473 12.12 -18.33 -3.79
C ARG A 473 12.67 -19.69 -3.34
N LEU A 474 13.87 -20.05 -3.78
CA LEU A 474 14.51 -21.32 -3.44
C LEU A 474 15.44 -21.21 -2.21
N GLY A 475 15.61 -20.01 -1.64
CA GLY A 475 16.51 -19.77 -0.50
C GLY A 475 17.99 -20.05 -0.81
N SER A 476 18.42 -19.85 -2.06
CA SER A 476 19.78 -20.15 -2.52
C SER A 476 20.37 -18.95 -3.25
N VAL A 477 20.84 -17.96 -2.50
CA VAL A 477 21.21 -16.63 -3.02
C VAL A 477 22.71 -16.44 -3.22
N ARG A 478 23.57 -17.29 -2.64
CA ARG A 478 25.03 -17.15 -2.71
C ARG A 478 25.56 -17.14 -4.15
N GLY A 479 24.98 -17.99 -5.02
CA GLY A 479 25.32 -18.06 -6.44
C GLY A 479 25.06 -16.75 -7.19
N ILE A 480 24.11 -15.93 -6.74
CA ILE A 480 23.80 -14.61 -7.31
C ILE A 480 24.98 -13.65 -7.20
N GLY A 481 25.69 -13.70 -6.06
CA GLY A 481 26.93 -12.92 -5.88
C GLY A 481 28.02 -13.32 -6.90
N ALA A 482 28.21 -14.60 -7.12
CA ALA A 482 29.15 -15.10 -8.14
C ALA A 482 28.68 -14.74 -9.56
N ASP A 483 27.37 -14.79 -9.83
CA ASP A 483 26.79 -14.43 -11.12
C ASP A 483 27.20 -13.02 -11.55
N ILE A 484 26.97 -12.01 -10.70
CA ILE A 484 27.23 -10.62 -11.08
C ILE A 484 28.72 -10.33 -11.26
N VAL A 485 29.57 -10.89 -10.41
CA VAL A 485 31.02 -10.71 -10.53
C VAL A 485 31.55 -11.36 -11.79
N ASN A 486 31.22 -12.63 -12.03
CA ASN A 486 31.70 -13.38 -13.21
C ASN A 486 31.17 -12.78 -14.50
N HIS A 487 29.92 -12.31 -14.54
CA HIS A 487 29.36 -11.60 -15.69
C HIS A 487 30.20 -10.37 -16.05
N CYS A 488 30.44 -9.48 -15.09
CA CYS A 488 31.25 -8.28 -15.30
C CYS A 488 32.72 -8.61 -15.64
N ILE A 489 33.28 -9.68 -15.06
CA ILE A 489 34.63 -10.14 -15.39
C ILE A 489 34.70 -10.53 -16.86
N ASP A 490 33.76 -11.30 -17.35
CA ASP A 490 33.77 -11.77 -18.73
C ASP A 490 33.56 -10.63 -19.74
N ASP A 491 32.81 -9.60 -19.38
CA ASP A 491 32.64 -8.37 -20.15
C ASP A 491 33.97 -7.57 -20.32
N VAL A 492 34.75 -7.45 -19.25
CA VAL A 492 36.03 -6.77 -19.37
C VAL A 492 37.12 -7.66 -19.99
N LEU A 493 37.00 -8.98 -19.78
CA LEU A 493 37.91 -9.96 -20.35
C LEU A 493 37.85 -9.99 -21.88
N VAL A 494 36.63 -9.82 -22.48
CA VAL A 494 36.50 -9.77 -23.95
C VAL A 494 37.15 -8.56 -24.57
N GLN A 495 37.54 -7.53 -23.78
CA GLN A 495 38.37 -6.41 -24.17
C GLN A 495 39.88 -6.67 -23.90
N SER A 496 40.26 -7.89 -23.49
CA SER A 496 41.63 -8.23 -23.05
C SER A 496 42.07 -7.48 -21.78
N ALA A 497 41.12 -7.04 -20.94
CA ALA A 497 41.43 -6.38 -19.68
C ALA A 497 41.46 -7.39 -18.53
N ARG A 498 42.28 -7.07 -17.51
CA ARG A 498 42.31 -7.80 -16.23
C ARG A 498 41.52 -7.06 -15.18
N PRO A 499 40.70 -7.76 -14.37
CA PRO A 499 39.97 -7.14 -13.29
C PRO A 499 40.89 -6.51 -12.26
N LEU A 500 40.55 -5.30 -11.77
CA LEU A 500 41.23 -4.61 -10.68
C LEU A 500 40.36 -4.63 -9.41
N PHE A 501 39.14 -4.13 -9.50
CA PHE A 501 38.21 -4.09 -8.38
C PHE A 501 36.80 -4.12 -8.84
N PHE A 502 35.92 -4.55 -7.94
CA PHE A 502 34.47 -4.64 -8.09
C PHE A 502 33.77 -3.77 -7.06
N LEU A 503 32.65 -3.17 -7.45
CA LEU A 503 31.73 -2.44 -6.60
C LEU A 503 30.34 -3.03 -6.79
N ASP A 504 29.64 -3.28 -5.70
CA ASP A 504 28.27 -3.84 -5.72
C ASP A 504 27.21 -2.82 -5.36
N TYR A 505 25.99 -3.12 -5.76
CA TYR A 505 24.76 -2.47 -5.31
C TYR A 505 23.72 -3.55 -5.03
N ILE A 506 23.23 -3.60 -3.79
CA ILE A 506 22.16 -4.49 -3.37
C ILE A 506 21.01 -3.62 -2.88
N ALA A 507 19.81 -3.80 -3.45
CA ALA A 507 18.60 -3.10 -3.04
C ALA A 507 17.50 -4.10 -2.74
N ALA A 508 16.78 -3.89 -1.63
CA ALA A 508 15.69 -4.77 -1.20
C ALA A 508 14.52 -3.96 -0.65
N SER A 509 13.32 -4.55 -0.62
CA SER A 509 12.17 -3.96 0.07
C SER A 509 12.44 -3.81 1.57
N HIS A 510 12.99 -4.87 2.17
CA HIS A 510 13.49 -4.94 3.55
C HIS A 510 14.79 -5.74 3.53
N LEU A 511 15.80 -5.28 4.25
CA LEU A 511 17.05 -5.99 4.36
C LEU A 511 16.89 -7.21 5.27
N ASP A 512 17.51 -8.30 4.84
CA ASP A 512 17.81 -9.47 5.67
C ASP A 512 19.33 -9.61 5.67
N ALA A 513 19.94 -9.39 6.82
CA ALA A 513 21.40 -9.37 6.94
C ALA A 513 22.05 -10.70 6.54
N ASP A 514 21.38 -11.82 6.76
CA ASP A 514 21.92 -13.14 6.44
C ASP A 514 21.87 -13.38 4.92
N VAL A 515 20.79 -12.93 4.25
CA VAL A 515 20.66 -12.97 2.78
C VAL A 515 21.71 -12.07 2.12
N VAL A 516 21.86 -10.84 2.60
CA VAL A 516 22.88 -9.90 2.09
C VAL A 516 24.29 -10.46 2.29
N ALA A 517 24.61 -10.97 3.48
CA ALA A 517 25.91 -11.56 3.77
C ALA A 517 26.22 -12.77 2.88
N ASP A 518 25.21 -13.60 2.56
CA ASP A 518 25.42 -14.76 1.69
C ASP A 518 25.66 -14.33 0.23
N VAL A 519 24.91 -13.36 -0.29
CA VAL A 519 25.15 -12.77 -1.63
C VAL A 519 26.54 -12.16 -1.71
N VAL A 520 26.93 -11.32 -0.74
CA VAL A 520 28.26 -10.65 -0.73
C VAL A 520 29.38 -11.68 -0.54
N THR A 521 29.14 -12.76 0.21
CA THR A 521 30.10 -13.85 0.32
C THR A 521 30.36 -14.50 -1.05
N GLY A 522 29.30 -14.74 -1.84
CA GLY A 522 29.44 -15.23 -3.22
C GLY A 522 30.20 -14.27 -4.13
N MET A 523 29.96 -12.95 -3.98
CA MET A 523 30.75 -11.93 -4.68
C MET A 523 32.23 -11.98 -4.29
N ALA A 524 32.51 -12.05 -2.99
CA ALA A 524 33.88 -12.09 -2.48
C ALA A 524 34.64 -13.32 -2.96
N GLU A 525 34.02 -14.50 -2.98
CA GLU A 525 34.60 -15.72 -3.50
C GLU A 525 34.96 -15.62 -4.99
N ALA A 526 34.07 -15.05 -5.79
CA ALA A 526 34.32 -14.83 -7.21
C ALA A 526 35.41 -13.77 -7.45
N CYS A 527 35.44 -12.69 -6.66
CA CYS A 527 36.50 -11.68 -6.69
C CYS A 527 37.86 -12.27 -6.28
N GLU A 528 37.90 -13.08 -5.23
CA GLU A 528 39.12 -13.78 -4.77
C GLU A 528 39.66 -14.71 -5.85
N ALA A 529 38.80 -15.51 -6.47
CA ALA A 529 39.17 -16.39 -7.57
C ALA A 529 39.67 -15.65 -8.81
N ALA A 530 39.21 -14.43 -9.05
CA ALA A 530 39.60 -13.57 -10.13
C ALA A 530 40.85 -12.71 -9.81
N GLY A 531 41.28 -12.68 -8.55
CA GLY A 531 42.38 -11.84 -8.09
C GLY A 531 42.06 -10.34 -8.10
N CYS A 532 40.78 -9.98 -7.96
CA CYS A 532 40.33 -8.60 -7.86
C CYS A 532 39.74 -8.28 -6.48
N ALA A 533 39.74 -7.02 -6.08
CA ALA A 533 39.22 -6.59 -4.80
C ALA A 533 37.72 -6.28 -4.89
N LEU A 534 36.91 -6.83 -3.99
CA LEU A 534 35.58 -6.27 -3.68
C LEU A 534 35.82 -5.02 -2.84
N LEU A 535 35.88 -3.87 -3.50
CA LEU A 535 36.44 -2.65 -2.93
C LEU A 535 35.45 -1.88 -2.06
N GLY A 536 34.17 -2.00 -2.35
CA GLY A 536 33.06 -1.35 -1.67
C GLY A 536 31.77 -1.54 -2.45
N GLY A 537 30.71 -0.92 -1.98
CA GLY A 537 29.38 -1.01 -2.58
C GLY A 537 28.35 -0.23 -1.79
N GLU A 538 27.10 -0.47 -2.06
CA GLU A 538 25.95 0.13 -1.40
C GLU A 538 24.88 -0.94 -1.12
N THR A 539 24.33 -0.92 0.07
CA THR A 539 23.18 -1.76 0.45
C THR A 539 22.02 -0.86 0.84
N ALA A 540 20.96 -0.86 0.04
CA ALA A 540 19.84 0.05 0.18
C ALA A 540 18.56 -0.69 0.56
N GLU A 541 17.89 -0.21 1.60
CA GLU A 541 16.53 -0.62 1.95
C GLU A 541 15.55 0.36 1.32
N MET A 542 14.63 -0.15 0.48
CA MET A 542 13.76 0.66 -0.36
C MET A 542 12.30 0.19 -0.28
N PRO A 543 11.65 0.37 0.89
CA PRO A 543 10.24 -0.02 1.08
C PRO A 543 9.34 0.74 0.11
N GLY A 544 8.38 0.03 -0.50
CA GLY A 544 7.45 0.61 -1.48
C GLY A 544 8.00 0.77 -2.91
N VAL A 545 9.31 0.55 -3.13
CA VAL A 545 9.92 0.48 -4.47
C VAL A 545 9.98 -0.98 -4.95
N TYR A 546 10.37 -1.88 -4.06
CA TYR A 546 10.34 -3.33 -4.30
C TYR A 546 9.18 -3.98 -3.56
N GLU A 547 8.64 -5.05 -4.13
CA GLU A 547 7.67 -5.91 -3.44
C GLU A 547 8.32 -6.58 -2.22
N ILE A 548 7.52 -6.93 -1.21
CA ILE A 548 8.01 -7.58 0.02
C ILE A 548 8.73 -8.89 -0.34
N GLY A 549 9.99 -9.01 0.12
CA GLY A 549 10.85 -10.16 -0.15
C GLY A 549 11.61 -10.09 -1.49
N ALA A 550 11.36 -9.08 -2.32
CA ALA A 550 12.13 -8.85 -3.54
C ALA A 550 13.41 -8.06 -3.24
N PHE A 551 14.46 -8.43 -3.96
CA PHE A 551 15.73 -7.69 -3.96
C PHE A 551 16.33 -7.64 -5.37
N ASP A 552 17.26 -6.73 -5.59
CA ASP A 552 18.01 -6.58 -6.83
C ASP A 552 19.51 -6.49 -6.54
N VAL A 553 20.31 -6.96 -7.49
CA VAL A 553 21.76 -7.00 -7.39
C VAL A 553 22.37 -6.51 -8.70
N ALA A 554 23.16 -5.47 -8.59
CA ALA A 554 23.97 -4.94 -9.69
C ALA A 554 25.45 -4.82 -9.26
N GLY A 555 26.33 -4.74 -10.23
CA GLY A 555 27.74 -4.59 -9.96
C GLY A 555 28.49 -3.81 -11.03
N THR A 556 29.60 -3.22 -10.64
CA THR A 556 30.50 -2.50 -11.53
C THR A 556 31.91 -3.03 -11.36
N LEU A 557 32.48 -3.54 -12.43
CA LEU A 557 33.87 -3.99 -12.47
C LEU A 557 34.75 -2.98 -13.24
N ILE A 558 35.87 -2.65 -12.66
CA ILE A 558 36.89 -1.90 -13.31
C ILE A 558 38.10 -2.83 -13.56
N GLY A 559 38.52 -2.87 -14.81
CA GLY A 559 39.69 -3.62 -15.26
C GLY A 559 40.74 -2.70 -15.91
N ILE A 560 41.91 -3.25 -16.15
CA ILE A 560 43.04 -2.53 -16.80
C ILE A 560 43.56 -3.37 -17.97
N ALA A 561 43.93 -2.69 -19.04
CA ALA A 561 44.56 -3.30 -20.22
C ALA A 561 45.68 -2.41 -20.78
N GLU A 562 46.66 -3.01 -21.51
CA GLU A 562 47.53 -2.28 -22.37
C GLU A 562 46.81 -1.91 -23.67
N ARG A 563 46.81 -0.64 -24.06
CA ARG A 563 46.06 -0.14 -25.25
C ARG A 563 46.28 -0.99 -26.51
N SER A 564 47.56 -1.37 -26.75
CA SER A 564 47.94 -2.16 -27.94
C SER A 564 47.42 -3.61 -27.94
N ARG A 565 46.85 -4.07 -26.80
CA ARG A 565 46.32 -5.43 -26.64
C ARG A 565 44.78 -5.47 -26.59
N LEU A 566 44.14 -4.32 -26.76
CA LEU A 566 42.67 -4.27 -26.78
C LEU A 566 42.08 -5.09 -27.93
N LEU A 567 41.00 -5.81 -27.65
CA LEU A 567 40.21 -6.56 -28.64
C LEU A 567 38.92 -5.80 -28.97
N PRO A 568 38.32 -5.97 -30.18
CA PRO A 568 38.84 -6.80 -31.29
C PRO A 568 40.01 -6.15 -32.01
N HIS A 569 40.93 -6.95 -32.55
CA HIS A 569 42.03 -6.49 -33.39
C HIS A 569 41.54 -6.10 -34.79
N ALA A 570 42.22 -5.11 -35.40
CA ALA A 570 41.88 -4.64 -36.74
C ALA A 570 42.17 -5.65 -37.88
N ASP A 571 42.93 -6.69 -37.61
CA ASP A 571 43.32 -7.74 -38.59
C ASP A 571 42.40 -8.98 -38.57
N LEU A 572 41.20 -8.84 -38.04
CA LEU A 572 40.19 -9.89 -38.15
C LEU A 572 39.69 -9.98 -39.62
N ASN A 573 39.79 -11.19 -40.20
CA ASN A 573 39.59 -11.39 -41.63
C ASN A 573 38.75 -12.61 -41.95
N GLU A 574 38.26 -12.69 -43.18
CA GLU A 574 37.63 -13.90 -43.74
C GLU A 574 38.57 -15.10 -43.61
N GLY A 575 38.02 -16.23 -43.13
CA GLY A 575 38.78 -17.46 -42.88
C GLY A 575 39.27 -17.63 -41.44
N ASP A 576 39.13 -16.63 -40.60
CA ASP A 576 39.40 -16.79 -39.15
C ASP A 576 38.37 -17.81 -38.57
N VAL A 577 38.84 -18.57 -37.58
CA VAL A 577 38.08 -19.67 -36.98
C VAL A 577 37.37 -19.22 -35.71
N LEU A 578 36.09 -19.53 -35.59
CA LEU A 578 35.33 -19.35 -34.38
C LEU A 578 35.47 -20.57 -33.46
N ILE A 579 35.74 -20.34 -32.20
CA ILE A 579 35.82 -21.36 -31.14
C ILE A 579 34.77 -21.03 -30.09
N GLY A 580 33.77 -21.92 -29.97
CA GLY A 580 32.79 -21.81 -28.88
C GLY A 580 33.34 -22.43 -27.60
N ILE A 581 33.16 -21.72 -26.48
CA ILE A 581 33.50 -22.21 -25.14
C ILE A 581 32.19 -22.45 -24.39
N ALA A 582 32.04 -23.67 -23.85
CA ALA A 582 30.79 -24.08 -23.21
C ALA A 582 30.42 -23.23 -21.99
N SER A 583 29.16 -22.86 -21.87
CA SER A 583 28.58 -22.22 -20.67
C SER A 583 28.32 -23.24 -19.55
N SER A 584 28.16 -22.77 -18.31
CA SER A 584 27.71 -23.59 -17.17
C SER A 584 26.19 -23.80 -17.15
N GLY A 585 25.46 -23.01 -17.92
CA GLY A 585 24.00 -22.99 -17.98
C GLY A 585 23.48 -21.73 -18.66
N PRO A 586 22.30 -21.22 -18.31
CA PRO A 586 21.77 -19.98 -18.87
C PRO A 586 22.54 -18.72 -18.44
N HIS A 587 23.44 -18.86 -17.46
CA HIS A 587 24.14 -17.76 -16.80
C HIS A 587 23.19 -16.79 -16.09
N THR A 588 23.09 -15.54 -16.58
CA THR A 588 22.18 -14.50 -16.02
C THR A 588 21.07 -14.09 -16.99
N ASN A 589 21.00 -14.71 -18.17
CA ASN A 589 20.09 -14.28 -19.25
C ASN A 589 18.95 -15.28 -19.52
N GLY A 590 17.81 -14.75 -19.98
CA GLY A 590 16.65 -15.56 -20.35
C GLY A 590 15.76 -16.00 -19.18
N TYR A 591 15.98 -15.53 -17.96
CA TYR A 591 15.25 -16.00 -16.77
C TYR A 591 13.78 -15.58 -16.73
N SER A 592 13.39 -14.48 -17.32
CA SER A 592 11.95 -14.14 -17.45
C SER A 592 11.19 -15.22 -18.24
N PHE A 593 11.82 -15.76 -19.29
CA PHE A 593 11.28 -16.86 -20.06
C PHE A 593 11.35 -18.19 -19.29
N LEU A 594 12.49 -18.54 -18.72
CA LEU A 594 12.67 -19.80 -17.99
C LEU A 594 11.74 -19.91 -16.76
N ARG A 595 11.58 -18.81 -15.99
CA ARG A 595 10.66 -18.75 -14.87
C ARG A 595 9.22 -19.01 -15.28
N ARG A 596 8.79 -18.41 -16.39
CA ARG A 596 7.44 -18.66 -16.93
C ARG A 596 7.28 -20.08 -17.50
N LEU A 597 8.30 -20.61 -18.18
CA LEU A 597 8.28 -21.96 -18.73
C LEU A 597 8.16 -23.02 -17.61
N PHE A 598 8.92 -22.85 -16.54
CA PHE A 598 9.00 -23.81 -15.43
C PHE A 598 8.13 -23.45 -14.22
N GLN A 599 7.20 -22.51 -14.34
CA GLN A 599 6.39 -22.02 -13.21
C GLN A 599 5.61 -23.11 -12.45
N TRP A 600 5.25 -24.20 -13.14
CA TRP A 600 4.50 -25.33 -12.58
C TRP A 600 5.35 -26.60 -12.39
N PHE A 601 6.64 -26.52 -12.65
CA PHE A 601 7.53 -27.67 -12.42
C PHE A 601 8.01 -27.69 -10.98
N PRO A 602 8.05 -28.90 -10.35
CA PRO A 602 8.70 -29.05 -9.03
C PRO A 602 10.19 -28.76 -9.18
N MET A 603 10.69 -27.77 -8.45
CA MET A 603 12.09 -27.35 -8.54
C MET A 603 13.06 -28.33 -7.87
N ASP A 604 12.59 -29.14 -6.95
CA ASP A 604 13.30 -30.23 -6.29
C ASP A 604 13.32 -31.54 -7.09
N ALA A 605 12.53 -31.63 -8.17
CA ALA A 605 12.53 -32.80 -9.04
C ALA A 605 13.78 -32.84 -9.94
N ILE A 606 14.26 -34.06 -10.21
CA ILE A 606 15.35 -34.35 -11.15
C ILE A 606 14.71 -34.80 -12.47
N PRO A 607 14.67 -33.95 -13.54
CA PRO A 607 14.11 -34.34 -14.81
C PRO A 607 14.95 -35.45 -15.49
N ALA A 608 14.36 -36.16 -16.44
CA ALA A 608 15.07 -37.18 -17.16
C ALA A 608 16.29 -36.58 -17.89
N GLY A 609 17.45 -37.21 -17.73
CA GLY A 609 18.71 -36.76 -18.33
C GLY A 609 19.50 -35.76 -17.46
N PHE A 610 18.93 -35.30 -16.30
CA PHE A 610 19.62 -34.44 -15.37
C PHE A 610 20.31 -35.27 -14.28
N ASP A 611 21.37 -34.74 -13.70
CA ASP A 611 22.14 -35.32 -12.59
C ASP A 611 21.80 -34.68 -11.22
N ARG A 612 20.99 -33.60 -11.24
CA ARG A 612 20.60 -32.80 -10.07
C ARG A 612 19.22 -32.15 -10.26
N PRO A 613 18.61 -31.61 -9.18
CA PRO A 613 17.33 -30.93 -9.25
C PRO A 613 17.28 -29.80 -10.27
N LEU A 614 16.08 -29.56 -10.83
CA LEU A 614 15.87 -28.51 -11.82
C LEU A 614 16.23 -27.11 -11.25
N GLY A 615 15.85 -26.83 -10.00
CA GLY A 615 16.16 -25.56 -9.35
C GLY A 615 17.66 -25.32 -9.20
N GLU A 616 18.44 -26.34 -8.81
CA GLU A 616 19.90 -26.25 -8.72
C GLU A 616 20.52 -26.06 -10.12
N THR A 617 20.02 -26.73 -11.13
CA THR A 617 20.49 -26.57 -12.52
C THR A 617 20.23 -25.16 -13.04
N LEU A 618 19.06 -24.58 -12.72
CA LEU A 618 18.71 -23.22 -13.10
C LEU A 618 19.53 -22.17 -12.31
N LEU A 619 19.92 -22.47 -11.06
CA LEU A 619 20.70 -21.57 -10.23
C LEU A 619 22.22 -21.74 -10.37
N GLU A 620 22.70 -22.62 -11.29
CA GLU A 620 24.13 -22.75 -11.55
C GLU A 620 24.75 -21.38 -11.80
N PRO A 621 25.82 -21.02 -11.06
CA PRO A 621 26.47 -19.74 -11.24
C PRO A 621 27.06 -19.51 -12.62
N HIS A 622 27.08 -18.28 -13.03
CA HIS A 622 27.75 -17.80 -14.24
C HIS A 622 29.22 -18.23 -14.20
N ARG A 623 29.69 -18.87 -15.25
CA ARG A 623 31.07 -19.35 -15.38
C ARG A 623 31.99 -18.18 -15.68
N SER A 624 33.03 -17.96 -14.89
CA SER A 624 34.12 -17.08 -15.28
C SER A 624 35.06 -17.78 -16.27
N TYR A 625 35.34 -17.12 -17.37
CA TYR A 625 36.32 -17.61 -18.38
C TYR A 625 37.73 -17.06 -18.15
N LEU A 626 37.93 -16.18 -17.16
CA LEU A 626 39.21 -15.61 -16.83
C LEU A 626 40.33 -16.66 -16.53
N PRO A 627 40.04 -17.75 -15.78
CA PRO A 627 41.06 -18.77 -15.51
C PRO A 627 41.55 -19.50 -16.78
N LEU A 628 40.67 -19.60 -17.80
CA LEU A 628 41.00 -20.24 -19.08
C LEU A 628 41.64 -19.27 -20.05
N LEU A 629 41.06 -18.11 -20.26
CA LEU A 629 41.44 -17.15 -21.29
C LEU A 629 42.56 -16.21 -20.83
N GLY A 630 42.65 -15.87 -19.55
CA GLY A 630 43.69 -14.98 -19.02
C GLY A 630 45.10 -15.46 -19.35
N PRO A 631 45.51 -16.71 -19.00
CA PRO A 631 46.81 -17.27 -19.37
C PRO A 631 47.05 -17.35 -20.89
N LEU A 632 45.98 -17.59 -21.67
CA LEU A 632 46.07 -17.61 -23.15
C LEU A 632 46.39 -16.20 -23.68
N LEU A 633 45.66 -15.19 -23.22
CA LEU A 633 45.86 -13.79 -23.64
C LEU A 633 47.24 -13.25 -23.22
N ASP A 634 47.76 -13.66 -22.08
CA ASP A 634 49.08 -13.25 -21.60
C ASP A 634 50.22 -14.06 -22.21
N GLY A 635 49.92 -15.23 -22.72
CA GLY A 635 50.88 -16.15 -23.28
C GLY A 635 51.31 -15.80 -24.70
N PRO A 636 52.23 -16.63 -25.28
CA PRO A 636 52.78 -16.39 -26.61
C PRO A 636 51.73 -16.45 -27.73
N TYR A 637 50.56 -17.01 -27.46
CA TYR A 637 49.46 -17.09 -28.39
C TYR A 637 48.41 -15.99 -28.26
N GLY A 638 48.57 -15.07 -27.30
CA GLY A 638 47.58 -14.01 -27.03
C GLY A 638 47.34 -13.13 -28.26
N THR A 639 48.40 -12.82 -29.03
CA THR A 639 48.27 -12.06 -30.27
C THR A 639 47.58 -12.84 -31.43
N LYS A 640 47.26 -14.11 -31.23
CA LYS A 640 46.49 -14.91 -32.20
C LYS A 640 44.98 -14.84 -31.89
N VAL A 641 44.61 -14.43 -30.72
CA VAL A 641 43.20 -14.17 -30.37
C VAL A 641 42.89 -12.79 -30.92
N LYS A 642 42.01 -12.73 -31.92
CA LYS A 642 41.68 -11.47 -32.61
C LYS A 642 40.46 -10.80 -32.08
N ALA A 643 39.52 -11.57 -31.53
CA ALA A 643 38.27 -11.09 -30.92
C ALA A 643 37.77 -12.09 -29.90
N LEU A 644 37.01 -11.61 -28.92
CA LEU A 644 36.24 -12.37 -27.97
C LEU A 644 34.83 -11.78 -27.92
N ALA A 645 33.81 -12.62 -27.84
CA ALA A 645 32.43 -12.20 -27.69
C ALA A 645 31.78 -12.91 -26.48
N HIS A 646 31.27 -12.14 -25.55
CA HIS A 646 30.49 -12.64 -24.43
C HIS A 646 29.02 -12.83 -24.88
N ILE A 647 28.49 -14.03 -24.77
CA ILE A 647 27.15 -14.36 -25.25
C ILE A 647 26.15 -14.14 -24.11
N THR A 648 25.60 -12.94 -24.06
CA THR A 648 24.62 -12.46 -23.08
C THR A 648 23.21 -12.31 -23.70
N GLY A 649 22.40 -11.36 -23.22
CA GLY A 649 21.10 -11.04 -23.80
C GLY A 649 21.19 -10.74 -25.30
N GLY A 650 20.28 -11.28 -26.09
CA GLY A 650 20.36 -11.27 -27.55
C GLY A 650 21.10 -12.46 -28.15
N GLY A 651 21.79 -13.28 -27.32
CA GLY A 651 22.41 -14.54 -27.70
C GLY A 651 23.49 -14.41 -28.80
N LEU A 652 23.76 -15.51 -29.50
CA LEU A 652 24.70 -15.52 -30.62
C LEU A 652 24.37 -14.49 -31.70
N PRO A 653 23.10 -14.32 -32.14
CA PRO A 653 22.77 -13.40 -33.24
C PRO A 653 23.11 -11.93 -32.97
N GLU A 654 23.06 -11.48 -31.72
CA GLU A 654 23.24 -10.05 -31.40
C GLU A 654 24.63 -9.75 -30.77
N ASN A 655 25.29 -10.73 -30.15
CA ASN A 655 26.57 -10.49 -29.52
C ASN A 655 27.78 -10.71 -30.44
N LEU A 656 27.75 -11.69 -31.34
CA LEU A 656 28.83 -11.88 -32.31
C LEU A 656 29.04 -10.69 -33.23
N PRO A 657 28.00 -10.02 -33.78
CA PRO A 657 28.19 -8.86 -34.64
C PRO A 657 28.95 -7.70 -34.00
N ARG A 658 28.92 -7.58 -32.65
CA ARG A 658 29.59 -6.49 -31.92
C ARG A 658 31.12 -6.49 -32.10
N VAL A 659 31.70 -7.64 -32.41
CA VAL A 659 33.15 -7.80 -32.54
C VAL A 659 33.59 -8.01 -33.98
N LEU A 660 32.64 -8.10 -34.92
CA LEU A 660 32.93 -8.28 -36.37
C LEU A 660 33.05 -6.91 -37.03
N PRO A 661 34.07 -6.69 -37.87
CA PRO A 661 34.16 -5.49 -38.67
C PRO A 661 33.11 -5.50 -39.80
N ASP A 662 32.78 -4.33 -40.31
CA ASP A 662 31.86 -4.15 -41.42
C ASP A 662 32.24 -5.06 -42.63
N GLY A 663 31.26 -5.76 -43.18
CA GLY A 663 31.42 -6.64 -44.31
C GLY A 663 31.82 -8.08 -43.99
N LEU A 664 32.09 -8.41 -42.72
CA LEU A 664 32.29 -9.79 -42.27
C LEU A 664 31.04 -10.36 -41.61
N ALA A 665 30.86 -11.66 -41.72
CA ALA A 665 29.79 -12.41 -41.07
C ALA A 665 30.34 -13.69 -40.42
N ALA A 666 29.79 -14.03 -39.27
CA ALA A 666 30.05 -15.31 -38.60
C ALA A 666 29.21 -16.44 -39.23
N ARG A 667 29.84 -17.53 -39.63
CA ARG A 667 29.15 -18.74 -40.07
C ARG A 667 29.20 -19.78 -38.97
N ILE A 668 28.04 -20.08 -38.41
CA ILE A 668 27.88 -21.04 -37.31
C ILE A 668 27.16 -22.27 -37.85
N GLN A 669 27.74 -23.45 -37.61
CA GLN A 669 27.09 -24.73 -37.91
C GLN A 669 26.36 -25.20 -36.65
N LEU A 670 25.01 -25.09 -36.64
CA LEU A 670 24.20 -25.60 -35.56
C LEU A 670 24.42 -27.09 -35.36
N GLY A 671 24.40 -27.57 -34.13
CA GLY A 671 24.70 -28.98 -33.79
C GLY A 671 26.19 -29.32 -33.75
N SER A 672 27.11 -28.36 -33.92
CA SER A 672 28.56 -28.58 -33.78
C SER A 672 29.06 -28.65 -32.35
N TRP A 673 28.20 -28.36 -31.36
CA TRP A 673 28.47 -28.51 -29.91
C TRP A 673 27.37 -29.31 -29.23
N PRO A 674 27.66 -30.02 -28.13
CA PRO A 674 26.64 -30.73 -27.38
C PRO A 674 25.70 -29.76 -26.69
N ILE A 675 24.40 -29.98 -26.80
CA ILE A 675 23.37 -29.23 -26.09
C ILE A 675 23.17 -29.85 -24.70
N SER A 676 23.16 -29.06 -23.64
CA SER A 676 22.93 -29.60 -22.29
C SER A 676 21.49 -30.05 -22.11
N PRO A 677 21.21 -30.99 -21.15
CA PRO A 677 19.87 -31.50 -20.89
C PRO A 677 18.84 -30.37 -20.60
N LEU A 678 19.25 -29.27 -19.98
CA LEU A 678 18.38 -28.12 -19.73
C LEU A 678 17.87 -27.53 -21.07
N PHE A 679 18.76 -27.24 -22.00
CA PHE A 679 18.36 -26.65 -23.28
C PHE A 679 17.60 -27.62 -24.16
N GLU A 680 17.88 -28.94 -24.08
CA GLU A 680 17.06 -29.99 -24.74
C GLU A 680 15.63 -30.02 -24.17
N LEU A 681 15.49 -29.89 -22.85
CA LEU A 681 14.18 -29.80 -22.20
C LEU A 681 13.44 -28.53 -22.62
N VAL A 682 14.12 -27.37 -22.66
CA VAL A 682 13.53 -26.14 -23.20
C VAL A 682 13.04 -26.28 -24.61
N GLN A 683 13.84 -26.89 -25.51
CA GLN A 683 13.43 -27.15 -26.91
C GLN A 683 12.18 -28.03 -26.97
N THR A 684 12.15 -29.09 -26.19
CA THR A 684 11.03 -30.05 -26.13
C THR A 684 9.74 -29.38 -25.66
N LEU A 685 9.83 -28.52 -24.64
CA LEU A 685 8.66 -27.85 -24.07
C LEU A 685 8.18 -26.65 -24.89
N THR A 686 8.98 -26.17 -25.84
CA THR A 686 8.66 -24.97 -26.64
C THR A 686 8.70 -25.21 -28.14
N PRO A 687 7.92 -26.16 -28.67
CA PRO A 687 7.95 -26.50 -30.11
C PRO A 687 7.50 -25.33 -31.01
N GLY A 688 6.74 -24.39 -30.47
CA GLY A 688 6.28 -23.20 -31.20
C GLY A 688 7.29 -22.05 -31.25
N VAL A 689 8.38 -22.10 -30.48
CA VAL A 689 9.44 -21.10 -30.53
C VAL A 689 10.46 -21.48 -31.59
N SER A 690 10.75 -20.54 -32.50
CA SER A 690 11.73 -20.80 -33.55
C SER A 690 13.14 -21.01 -32.99
N GLU A 691 13.97 -21.75 -33.68
CA GLU A 691 15.37 -21.98 -33.31
C GLU A 691 16.15 -20.64 -33.21
N HIS A 692 15.90 -19.73 -34.14
CA HIS A 692 16.49 -18.40 -34.14
C HIS A 692 16.12 -17.64 -32.85
N GLU A 693 14.85 -17.66 -32.43
CA GLU A 693 14.40 -16.96 -31.22
C GLU A 693 14.96 -17.61 -29.95
N ARG A 694 15.09 -18.92 -29.88
CA ARG A 694 15.77 -19.59 -28.76
C ARG A 694 17.21 -19.13 -28.61
N HIS A 695 17.95 -19.01 -29.75
CA HIS A 695 19.33 -18.51 -29.76
C HIS A 695 19.44 -16.99 -29.46
N ARG A 696 18.35 -16.23 -29.52
CA ARG A 696 18.30 -14.83 -29.05
C ARG A 696 18.03 -14.74 -27.57
N MET A 697 17.16 -15.59 -27.04
CA MET A 697 16.77 -15.57 -25.64
C MET A 697 17.81 -16.20 -24.72
N LEU A 698 18.52 -17.21 -25.18
CA LEU A 698 19.43 -18.06 -24.40
C LEU A 698 20.77 -18.24 -25.13
N ASN A 699 21.82 -18.48 -24.35
CA ASN A 699 23.14 -18.80 -24.90
C ASN A 699 23.22 -20.18 -25.54
N MET A 700 22.25 -21.06 -25.29
CA MET A 700 22.14 -22.43 -25.85
C MET A 700 23.40 -23.30 -25.64
N GLY A 701 24.12 -23.05 -24.54
CA GLY A 701 25.28 -23.84 -24.11
C GLY A 701 26.65 -23.28 -24.51
N ILE A 702 26.70 -22.06 -25.05
CA ILE A 702 27.95 -21.37 -25.45
C ILE A 702 28.09 -20.07 -24.64
#